data_305d3893073d3f04122109851d887a4e
#
_entry.id   305d3893073d3f04122109851d887a4e
#
_cell.length_a   1.000
_cell.length_b   1.000
_cell.length_c   1.000
_cell.angle_alpha   90.00
_cell.angle_beta   90.00
_cell.angle_gamma   90.00
#
_symmetry.space_group_name_H-M   'P 1'
#
loop_
_entity.id
_entity.type
_entity.pdbx_description
1 polymer ?
#
loop_
_entity_poly.entity_id
_entity_poly.type
_entity_poly.pdbx_seq_one_letter_code
_entity_poly.pdbx_strand_id
1 'polypeptide(L)'
;MRSSSTSATAVHSILAEHLIPVPEPLVVALRPRGEAGGEAPARAVASRAARALLDGPALEAAGPEAWPPWLAPHQIPAAERLSAILARHGGALLADAVGLGKSYVALAVALAHDEPFCLVVPAVLVPQWRGLLARFDVDAPITTHESLSATPCRPLPPVAARCRLFVIDEAHRFRNPDTNRHRALARLVIGARVLLVTATPVHNRLADLLHLFRLFLRDHALAALGVPSLRRATLGEVDASSIAPAAARLVVARSRGRVQSGYAGGPIALSFPRRSDAEPVRAGSAPDSVVEALVTGVGRLTAGGTAAPLLRLMLLRRLASSLPAFRASLARHEAYLDLVERAAADGRRLSPREFQRCFPRAETLDVQLVLFPVLLEQAGAAPVTGDRRELARLRALASDTRDLKADALERLLDAVPGKTIVFTDARATARYLLQRLRTRRAAAVFGAGGRFAAGEATRHEVLRAFAPAAQGASPPPPALETDLLIATDLLSEGLNLQDAERVVHYDVPWSPARLAQRVGRIDRLGSLHEGIATVTFLPPEPLAAALALEERLAAKIRAQVAAGSAQIETARGALGESPALDWCDRLSELARRAGDAAPIGAWAVVRGDRDAAVLIIRLGGLVDAIVVEGGIARADPVAATRLLAHAFTAEPAAHTAPTLGRAVEVAASLVRQRLAAVQDARWRATDRDRFARRLIPWVLSAGRRAARRGDAPQLATLDALVSRLASGMTAGEELLLEDVLSRREPLTVRDLAAWHERLPPLGSDDVGFDVELIAALVIQPAT
;
A
#
# COMPACT_ATOMS: atom_id res chain seq x y z
N MET A 1 17.00 -8.00 -59.06
CA MET A 1 17.77 -7.92 -57.78
C MET A 1 17.68 -6.51 -57.18
N ARG A 2 16.46 -5.96 -56.96
CA ARG A 2 16.26 -4.66 -56.27
C ARG A 2 15.19 -4.70 -55.17
N SER A 3 14.75 -5.89 -54.73
CA SER A 3 13.68 -6.02 -53.73
C SER A 3 14.14 -6.43 -52.32
N SER A 4 15.44 -6.71 -52.13
CA SER A 4 15.94 -7.16 -50.82
C SER A 4 16.43 -6.03 -49.88
N SER A 5 16.68 -4.82 -50.39
CA SER A 5 17.14 -3.70 -49.60
C SER A 5 16.03 -3.00 -48.81
N THR A 6 14.80 -2.93 -49.40
CA THR A 6 13.66 -2.24 -48.77
C THR A 6 13.11 -2.97 -47.54
N SER A 7 13.15 -4.32 -47.54
CA SER A 7 12.61 -5.08 -46.39
C SER A 7 13.55 -5.10 -45.17
N ALA A 8 14.85 -5.03 -45.40
CA ALA A 8 15.82 -4.93 -44.30
C ALA A 8 15.78 -3.52 -43.67
N THR A 9 15.60 -2.49 -44.47
CA THR A 9 15.49 -1.08 -44.03
C THR A 9 14.21 -0.84 -43.21
N ALA A 10 13.08 -1.42 -43.60
CA ALA A 10 11.83 -1.29 -42.85
C ALA A 10 11.89 -1.97 -41.50
N VAL A 11 12.52 -3.16 -41.40
CA VAL A 11 12.70 -3.84 -40.09
C VAL A 11 13.73 -3.12 -39.20
N HIS A 12 14.76 -2.50 -39.80
CA HIS A 12 15.70 -1.65 -39.07
C HIS A 12 15.04 -0.35 -38.59
N SER A 13 14.12 0.24 -39.35
CA SER A 13 13.35 1.43 -38.95
C SER A 13 12.49 1.14 -37.71
N ILE A 14 11.74 0.04 -37.72
CA ILE A 14 10.92 -0.41 -36.57
C ILE A 14 11.77 -0.58 -35.30
N LEU A 15 13.00 -1.10 -35.40
CA LEU A 15 13.90 -1.26 -34.27
C LEU A 15 14.58 0.04 -33.85
N ALA A 16 14.92 0.91 -34.81
CA ALA A 16 15.63 2.16 -34.55
C ALA A 16 14.77 3.21 -33.83
N GLU A 17 13.47 3.27 -34.10
CA GLU A 17 12.54 4.19 -33.46
C GLU A 17 12.33 3.90 -31.97
N HIS A 18 12.65 2.69 -31.52
CA HIS A 18 12.60 2.30 -30.11
C HIS A 18 13.92 2.45 -29.36
N LEU A 19 15.00 2.81 -30.06
CA LEU A 19 16.27 3.12 -29.42
C LEU A 19 16.18 4.52 -28.79
N ILE A 20 16.61 4.63 -27.54
CA ILE A 20 16.71 5.92 -26.87
C ILE A 20 17.93 6.65 -27.44
N PRO A 21 17.77 7.80 -28.12
CA PRO A 21 18.90 8.57 -28.58
C PRO A 21 19.67 9.11 -27.38
N VAL A 22 20.92 8.69 -27.22
CA VAL A 22 21.82 9.29 -26.22
C VAL A 22 22.49 10.47 -26.89
N PRO A 23 22.23 11.73 -26.43
CA PRO A 23 22.88 12.90 -26.99
C PRO A 23 24.40 12.80 -26.78
N GLU A 24 25.15 12.94 -27.84
CA GLU A 24 26.62 12.93 -27.79
C GLU A 24 27.18 14.29 -28.24
N PRO A 25 28.12 14.86 -27.49
CA PRO A 25 28.52 14.42 -26.15
C PRO A 25 27.48 14.77 -25.08
N LEU A 26 27.16 13.82 -24.21
CA LEU A 26 26.15 13.97 -23.13
C LEU A 26 26.46 15.18 -22.22
N VAL A 27 27.75 15.49 -22.02
CA VAL A 27 28.19 16.68 -21.25
C VAL A 27 27.67 17.97 -21.86
N VAL A 28 27.55 18.06 -23.19
CA VAL A 28 27.01 19.27 -23.86
C VAL A 28 25.49 19.38 -23.59
N ALA A 29 24.79 18.28 -23.60
CA ALA A 29 23.35 18.27 -23.30
C ALA A 29 23.04 18.67 -21.83
N LEU A 30 23.99 18.40 -20.92
CA LEU A 30 23.86 18.73 -19.50
C LEU A 30 24.46 20.11 -19.15
N ARG A 31 25.06 20.84 -20.09
CA ARG A 31 25.50 22.21 -19.84
C ARG A 31 24.34 23.19 -19.87
N PRO A 32 24.36 24.25 -19.03
CA PRO A 32 23.39 25.33 -19.12
C PRO A 32 23.37 25.90 -20.56
N ARG A 33 22.19 25.95 -21.18
CA ARG A 33 22.04 26.39 -22.57
C ARG A 33 21.56 27.84 -22.66
N GLY A 34 22.33 28.68 -23.39
CA GLY A 34 21.92 29.98 -23.86
C GLY A 34 21.72 31.06 -22.77
N GLU A 35 21.10 32.18 -23.13
CA GLU A 35 20.82 33.32 -22.23
C GLU A 35 19.90 32.96 -21.05
N ALA A 36 19.07 31.92 -21.18
CA ALA A 36 18.16 31.45 -20.14
C ALA A 36 18.84 30.61 -19.06
N GLY A 37 20.01 29.96 -19.35
CA GLY A 37 20.74 29.07 -18.43
C GLY A 37 21.86 29.77 -17.64
N GLY A 38 21.69 31.02 -17.23
CA GLY A 38 22.67 31.81 -16.52
C GLY A 38 22.68 31.62 -15.00
N GLU A 39 23.61 32.34 -14.33
CA GLU A 39 23.63 32.45 -12.88
C GLU A 39 22.37 33.16 -12.38
N ALA A 40 21.73 32.60 -11.36
CA ALA A 40 20.51 33.11 -10.79
C ALA A 40 20.58 33.07 -9.25
N PRO A 41 19.72 33.85 -8.53
CA PRO A 41 19.69 33.78 -7.07
C PRO A 41 19.47 32.35 -6.58
N ALA A 42 20.27 31.91 -5.60
CA ALA A 42 20.28 30.54 -5.11
C ALA A 42 18.89 30.04 -4.66
N ARG A 43 18.09 30.94 -4.04
CA ARG A 43 16.69 30.61 -3.65
C ARG A 43 15.81 30.33 -4.86
N ALA A 44 15.95 31.07 -5.96
CA ALA A 44 15.18 30.87 -7.18
C ALA A 44 15.59 29.56 -7.89
N VAL A 45 16.89 29.22 -7.88
CA VAL A 45 17.40 27.93 -8.37
C VAL A 45 16.87 26.78 -7.53
N ALA A 46 16.90 26.90 -6.20
CA ALA A 46 16.34 25.86 -5.31
C ALA A 46 14.83 25.71 -5.49
N SER A 47 14.08 26.80 -5.75
CA SER A 47 12.67 26.74 -6.10
C SER A 47 12.43 25.98 -7.41
N ARG A 48 13.19 26.29 -8.46
CA ARG A 48 13.12 25.57 -9.74
C ARG A 48 13.42 24.08 -9.55
N ALA A 49 14.46 23.76 -8.81
CA ALA A 49 14.84 22.39 -8.47
C ALA A 49 13.72 21.63 -7.74
N ALA A 50 13.17 22.24 -6.70
CA ALA A 50 12.10 21.65 -5.90
C ALA A 50 10.82 21.43 -6.72
N ARG A 51 10.39 22.43 -7.49
CA ARG A 51 9.22 22.32 -8.38
C ARG A 51 9.41 21.23 -9.43
N ALA A 52 10.59 21.16 -10.06
CA ALA A 52 10.87 20.15 -11.08
C ALA A 52 10.84 18.72 -10.50
N LEU A 53 11.42 18.52 -9.32
CA LEU A 53 11.39 17.22 -8.63
C LEU A 53 10.00 16.79 -8.15
N LEU A 54 9.09 17.75 -7.96
CA LEU A 54 7.70 17.53 -7.58
C LEU A 54 6.74 17.57 -8.77
N ASP A 55 7.26 17.37 -9.99
CA ASP A 55 6.46 17.46 -11.23
C ASP A 55 5.76 18.82 -11.40
N GLY A 56 6.51 19.90 -11.21
CA GLY A 56 6.05 21.27 -11.14
C GLY A 56 5.07 21.73 -12.22
N PRO A 57 5.25 21.41 -13.52
CA PRO A 57 4.27 21.75 -14.55
C PRO A 57 2.91 21.07 -14.33
N ALA A 58 2.90 19.83 -13.81
CA ALA A 58 1.68 19.16 -13.43
C ALA A 58 1.07 19.73 -12.13
N LEU A 59 1.92 20.22 -11.21
CA LEU A 59 1.48 20.89 -9.99
C LEU A 59 0.77 22.23 -10.28
N GLU A 60 1.25 22.98 -11.28
CA GLU A 60 0.67 24.27 -11.70
C GLU A 60 -0.61 24.09 -12.53
N ALA A 61 -0.71 22.99 -13.30
CA ALA A 61 -1.81 22.71 -14.20
C ALA A 61 -2.93 21.82 -13.61
N ALA A 62 -2.66 21.08 -12.54
CA ALA A 62 -3.55 20.01 -12.07
C ALA A 62 -4.47 20.42 -10.90
N GLY A 63 -4.34 21.64 -10.36
CA GLY A 63 -5.19 22.12 -9.27
C GLY A 63 -6.37 22.95 -9.80
N PRO A 64 -7.53 22.94 -9.11
CA PRO A 64 -8.60 23.89 -9.37
C PRO A 64 -8.13 25.30 -9.01
N GLU A 65 -8.74 26.34 -9.59
CA GLU A 65 -8.47 27.74 -9.21
C GLU A 65 -8.68 27.96 -7.70
N ALA A 66 -9.65 27.25 -7.10
CA ALA A 66 -9.86 27.25 -5.65
C ALA A 66 -10.35 25.87 -5.18
N TRP A 67 -9.75 25.38 -4.10
CA TRP A 67 -10.21 24.15 -3.45
C TRP A 67 -11.56 24.36 -2.77
N PRO A 68 -12.40 23.32 -2.64
CA PRO A 68 -13.68 23.42 -1.96
C PRO A 68 -13.54 24.02 -0.54
N PRO A 69 -14.45 24.92 -0.11
CA PRO A 69 -14.34 25.61 1.18
C PRO A 69 -14.44 24.68 2.40
N TRP A 70 -14.94 23.46 2.22
CA TRP A 70 -14.99 22.45 3.26
C TRP A 70 -13.66 21.67 3.42
N LEU A 71 -12.70 21.84 2.51
CA LEU A 71 -11.38 21.22 2.63
C LEU A 71 -10.53 22.03 3.61
N ALA A 72 -10.08 21.40 4.68
CA ALA A 72 -9.32 22.07 5.71
C ALA A 72 -7.93 22.54 5.21
N PRO A 73 -7.38 23.67 5.71
CA PRO A 73 -6.11 24.23 5.23
C PRO A 73 -4.95 23.23 5.22
N HIS A 74 -4.88 22.32 6.19
CA HIS A 74 -3.84 21.28 6.25
C HIS A 74 -4.00 20.19 5.20
N GLN A 75 -5.17 20.05 4.58
CA GLN A 75 -5.48 19.05 3.57
C GLN A 75 -5.13 19.52 2.15
N ILE A 76 -5.17 20.83 1.92
CA ILE A 76 -4.89 21.45 0.61
C ILE A 76 -3.53 20.99 0.04
N PRO A 77 -2.41 21.06 0.77
CA PRO A 77 -1.11 20.63 0.23
C PRO A 77 -1.06 19.15 -0.20
N ALA A 78 -1.84 18.29 0.47
CA ALA A 78 -1.94 16.90 0.03
C ALA A 78 -2.76 16.77 -1.25
N ALA A 79 -3.87 17.50 -1.34
CA ALA A 79 -4.74 17.48 -2.52
C ALA A 79 -4.01 17.99 -3.77
N GLU A 80 -3.28 19.11 -3.65
CA GLU A 80 -2.44 19.67 -4.71
C GLU A 80 -1.43 18.65 -5.22
N ARG A 81 -0.67 18.04 -4.29
CA ARG A 81 0.34 17.06 -4.65
C ARG A 81 -0.25 15.79 -5.26
N LEU A 82 -1.37 15.28 -4.73
CA LEU A 82 -2.05 14.12 -5.30
C LEU A 82 -2.55 14.39 -6.71
N SER A 83 -3.11 15.58 -6.98
CA SER A 83 -3.57 15.98 -8.31
C SER A 83 -2.42 16.02 -9.30
N ALA A 84 -1.26 16.56 -8.91
CA ALA A 84 -0.06 16.56 -9.75
C ALA A 84 0.44 15.14 -10.06
N ILE A 85 0.51 14.28 -9.03
CA ILE A 85 0.93 12.88 -9.20
C ILE A 85 -0.04 12.13 -10.12
N LEU A 86 -1.35 12.29 -9.94
CA LEU A 86 -2.38 11.68 -10.80
C LEU A 86 -2.27 12.14 -12.24
N ALA A 87 -2.09 13.44 -12.46
CA ALA A 87 -1.92 14.00 -13.79
C ALA A 87 -0.68 13.44 -14.50
N ARG A 88 0.42 13.28 -13.75
CA ARG A 88 1.71 12.84 -14.29
C ARG A 88 1.82 11.34 -14.48
N HIS A 89 1.41 10.55 -13.47
CA HIS A 89 1.67 9.12 -13.42
C HIS A 89 0.43 8.25 -13.64
N GLY A 90 -0.75 8.86 -13.82
CA GLY A 90 -2.00 8.13 -13.94
C GLY A 90 -2.50 7.49 -12.65
N GLY A 91 -1.74 7.61 -11.55
CA GLY A 91 -2.15 7.10 -10.24
C GLY A 91 -1.31 7.67 -9.11
N ALA A 92 -1.91 7.72 -7.90
CA ALA A 92 -1.31 8.24 -6.68
C ALA A 92 -1.75 7.44 -5.45
N LEU A 93 -0.97 7.51 -4.37
CA LEU A 93 -1.29 6.88 -3.09
C LEU A 93 -1.36 7.92 -1.97
N LEU A 94 -2.52 8.05 -1.34
CA LEU A 94 -2.71 8.81 -0.11
C LEU A 94 -2.56 7.89 1.10
N ALA A 95 -1.51 8.10 1.87
CA ALA A 95 -1.12 7.30 3.03
C ALA A 95 -0.98 8.10 4.33
N ASP A 96 -1.66 9.23 4.43
CA ASP A 96 -1.68 10.10 5.62
C ASP A 96 -2.05 9.33 6.89
N ALA A 97 -1.52 9.76 8.02
CA ALA A 97 -1.85 9.20 9.32
C ALA A 97 -3.36 9.18 9.58
N VAL A 98 -3.80 8.25 10.42
CA VAL A 98 -5.21 8.13 10.80
C VAL A 98 -5.67 9.43 11.49
N GLY A 99 -6.87 9.91 11.11
CA GLY A 99 -7.47 11.11 11.69
C GLY A 99 -7.22 12.40 10.91
N LEU A 100 -6.38 12.42 9.86
CA LEU A 100 -6.13 13.59 9.02
C LEU A 100 -7.18 13.84 7.92
N GLY A 101 -8.24 13.03 7.86
CA GLY A 101 -9.36 13.25 6.95
C GLY A 101 -9.11 12.80 5.50
N LYS A 102 -8.44 11.67 5.29
CA LYS A 102 -8.14 11.12 3.96
C LYS A 102 -9.33 11.08 3.00
N SER A 103 -10.52 10.71 3.48
CA SER A 103 -11.72 10.62 2.62
C SER A 103 -12.14 11.99 2.06
N TYR A 104 -11.94 13.07 2.83
CA TYR A 104 -12.19 14.44 2.36
C TYR A 104 -11.16 14.84 1.30
N VAL A 105 -9.89 14.58 1.54
CA VAL A 105 -8.82 14.84 0.55
C VAL A 105 -9.10 14.07 -0.75
N ALA A 106 -9.42 12.78 -0.64
CA ALA A 106 -9.69 11.93 -1.81
C ALA A 106 -10.91 12.41 -2.61
N LEU A 107 -11.99 12.85 -1.92
CA LEU A 107 -13.16 13.41 -2.58
C LEU A 107 -12.84 14.75 -3.26
N ALA A 108 -12.09 15.65 -2.59
CA ALA A 108 -11.69 16.92 -3.17
C ALA A 108 -10.85 16.74 -4.44
N VAL A 109 -9.88 15.80 -4.41
CA VAL A 109 -9.05 15.45 -5.57
C VAL A 109 -9.91 14.88 -6.69
N ALA A 110 -10.88 14.00 -6.38
CA ALA A 110 -11.77 13.43 -7.38
C ALA A 110 -12.64 14.48 -8.07
N LEU A 111 -13.14 15.45 -7.31
CA LEU A 111 -13.93 16.58 -7.84
C LEU A 111 -13.08 17.55 -8.68
N ALA A 112 -11.83 17.77 -8.28
CA ALA A 112 -10.91 18.66 -9.02
C ALA A 112 -10.54 18.13 -10.41
N HIS A 113 -10.67 16.83 -10.64
CA HIS A 113 -10.39 16.23 -11.95
C HIS A 113 -11.50 16.42 -12.99
N ASP A 114 -12.67 16.89 -12.59
CA ASP A 114 -13.84 17.15 -13.47
C ASP A 114 -14.19 15.99 -14.43
N GLU A 115 -13.88 14.77 -14.02
CA GLU A 115 -14.17 13.53 -14.76
C GLU A 115 -15.05 12.61 -13.93
N PRO A 116 -15.93 11.80 -14.57
CA PRO A 116 -16.71 10.81 -13.84
C PRO A 116 -15.80 9.86 -13.05
N PHE A 117 -16.05 9.71 -11.75
CA PHE A 117 -15.27 8.85 -10.88
C PHE A 117 -16.12 7.78 -10.20
N CYS A 118 -15.48 6.69 -9.80
CA CYS A 118 -16.10 5.58 -9.08
C CYS A 118 -15.35 5.33 -7.76
N LEU A 119 -16.10 5.09 -6.70
CA LEU A 119 -15.55 4.69 -5.41
C LEU A 119 -15.48 3.16 -5.31
N VAL A 120 -14.32 2.64 -4.93
CA VAL A 120 -14.09 1.21 -4.65
C VAL A 120 -13.77 1.08 -3.16
N VAL A 121 -14.73 0.62 -2.37
CA VAL A 121 -14.64 0.66 -0.92
C VAL A 121 -15.03 -0.68 -0.28
N PRO A 122 -14.57 -0.99 0.94
CA PRO A 122 -15.12 -2.10 1.71
C PRO A 122 -16.63 -1.90 1.93
N ALA A 123 -17.43 -2.96 1.86
CA ALA A 123 -18.89 -2.88 2.07
C ALA A 123 -19.25 -2.19 3.39
N VAL A 124 -18.40 -2.31 4.40
CA VAL A 124 -18.55 -1.68 5.71
C VAL A 124 -18.52 -0.15 5.67
N LEU A 125 -17.83 0.43 4.70
CA LEU A 125 -17.66 1.88 4.56
C LEU A 125 -18.67 2.52 3.60
N VAL A 126 -19.48 1.73 2.90
CA VAL A 126 -20.49 2.26 1.96
C VAL A 126 -21.41 3.29 2.61
N PRO A 127 -21.98 3.08 3.82
CA PRO A 127 -22.84 4.09 4.44
C PRO A 127 -22.10 5.40 4.73
N GLN A 128 -20.84 5.33 5.17
CA GLN A 128 -20.02 6.51 5.44
C GLN A 128 -19.74 7.30 4.17
N TRP A 129 -19.34 6.62 3.07
CA TRP A 129 -19.09 7.28 1.79
C TRP A 129 -20.37 7.86 1.19
N ARG A 130 -21.52 7.17 1.29
CA ARG A 130 -22.82 7.72 0.88
C ARG A 130 -23.20 8.97 1.68
N GLY A 131 -22.97 8.95 2.99
CA GLY A 131 -23.19 10.12 3.82
C GLY A 131 -22.27 11.29 3.46
N LEU A 132 -21.01 11.02 3.10
CA LEU A 132 -20.07 12.04 2.64
C LEU A 132 -20.48 12.62 1.27
N LEU A 133 -20.84 11.78 0.31
CA LEU A 133 -21.34 12.19 -1.00
C LEU A 133 -22.61 13.03 -0.88
N ALA A 134 -23.58 12.58 -0.11
CA ALA A 134 -24.85 13.31 0.13
C ALA A 134 -24.62 14.67 0.82
N ARG A 135 -23.65 14.76 1.73
CA ARG A 135 -23.30 16.01 2.41
C ARG A 135 -22.83 17.10 1.44
N PHE A 136 -22.20 16.72 0.35
CA PHE A 136 -21.64 17.65 -0.65
C PHE A 136 -22.38 17.63 -1.98
N ASP A 137 -23.56 17.00 -2.02
CA ASP A 137 -24.41 16.88 -3.21
C ASP A 137 -23.66 16.29 -4.42
N VAL A 138 -22.89 15.21 -4.16
CA VAL A 138 -22.11 14.52 -5.18
C VAL A 138 -22.74 13.16 -5.48
N ASP A 139 -22.99 12.88 -6.77
CA ASP A 139 -23.41 11.55 -7.22
C ASP A 139 -22.24 10.79 -7.83
N ALA A 140 -21.90 9.67 -7.23
CA ALA A 140 -20.82 8.80 -7.71
C ALA A 140 -21.15 7.32 -7.46
N PRO A 141 -20.92 6.42 -8.43
CA PRO A 141 -21.12 5.00 -8.24
C PRO A 141 -20.14 4.44 -7.22
N ILE A 142 -20.66 3.51 -6.39
CA ILE A 142 -19.87 2.81 -5.37
C ILE A 142 -19.86 1.32 -5.71
N THR A 143 -18.64 0.78 -5.82
CA THR A 143 -18.36 -0.66 -5.97
C THR A 143 -17.70 -1.18 -4.69
N THR A 144 -18.01 -2.42 -4.28
CA THR A 144 -17.42 -2.96 -3.05
C THR A 144 -16.28 -3.92 -3.31
N HIS A 145 -15.31 -4.02 -2.38
CA HIS A 145 -14.22 -5.01 -2.41
C HIS A 145 -14.77 -6.44 -2.48
N GLU A 146 -15.89 -6.68 -1.80
CA GLU A 146 -16.55 -7.97 -1.74
C GLU A 146 -17.16 -8.37 -3.10
N SER A 147 -17.71 -7.40 -3.85
CA SER A 147 -18.23 -7.64 -5.20
C SER A 147 -17.11 -8.03 -6.18
N LEU A 148 -15.93 -7.39 -6.06
CA LEU A 148 -14.75 -7.73 -6.86
C LEU A 148 -14.12 -9.06 -6.46
N SER A 149 -14.41 -9.57 -5.25
CA SER A 149 -13.92 -10.87 -4.75
C SER A 149 -14.81 -12.04 -5.16
N ALA A 150 -16.04 -11.78 -5.62
CA ALA A 150 -17.02 -12.81 -5.98
C ALA A 150 -16.56 -13.61 -7.21
N THR A 151 -16.96 -14.89 -7.27
CA THR A 151 -16.71 -15.76 -8.43
C THR A 151 -18.03 -16.39 -8.87
N PRO A 152 -18.53 -16.06 -10.08
CA PRO A 152 -18.00 -15.03 -10.99
C PRO A 152 -18.07 -13.62 -10.40
N CYS A 153 -17.20 -12.73 -10.87
CA CYS A 153 -17.24 -11.32 -10.48
C CYS A 153 -18.62 -10.75 -10.83
N ARG A 154 -19.22 -10.01 -9.88
CA ARG A 154 -20.53 -9.38 -10.15
C ARG A 154 -20.36 -8.33 -11.23
N PRO A 155 -21.29 -8.23 -12.19
CA PRO A 155 -21.26 -7.16 -13.19
C PRO A 155 -21.21 -5.80 -12.49
N LEU A 156 -20.31 -4.95 -12.97
CA LEU A 156 -20.24 -3.57 -12.49
C LEU A 156 -21.47 -2.80 -12.99
N PRO A 157 -21.94 -1.81 -12.21
CA PRO A 157 -22.95 -0.88 -12.73
C PRO A 157 -22.47 -0.30 -14.08
N PRO A 158 -23.31 -0.19 -15.09
CA PRO A 158 -22.92 0.38 -16.40
C PRO A 158 -22.27 1.76 -16.30
N VAL A 159 -22.65 2.54 -15.27
CA VAL A 159 -22.07 3.86 -14.99
C VAL A 159 -20.59 3.76 -14.58
N ALA A 160 -20.18 2.72 -13.87
CA ALA A 160 -18.79 2.53 -13.47
C ALA A 160 -17.85 2.30 -14.67
N ALA A 161 -18.35 1.75 -15.77
CA ALA A 161 -17.59 1.56 -16.99
C ALA A 161 -17.24 2.88 -17.73
N ARG A 162 -17.93 3.98 -17.39
CA ARG A 162 -17.69 5.31 -17.95
C ARG A 162 -16.74 6.15 -17.11
N CYS A 163 -16.40 5.69 -15.90
CA CYS A 163 -15.53 6.43 -15.01
C CYS A 163 -14.09 6.44 -15.53
N ARG A 164 -13.44 7.59 -15.37
CA ARG A 164 -12.06 7.82 -15.77
C ARG A 164 -11.13 7.93 -14.56
N LEU A 165 -11.68 8.01 -13.36
CA LEU A 165 -10.95 8.00 -12.11
C LEU A 165 -11.58 6.97 -11.15
N PHE A 166 -10.75 6.16 -10.53
CA PHE A 166 -11.16 5.23 -9.47
C PHE A 166 -10.48 5.61 -8.16
N VAL A 167 -11.30 5.90 -7.14
CA VAL A 167 -10.84 6.15 -5.78
C VAL A 167 -11.00 4.87 -4.97
N ILE A 168 -9.89 4.28 -4.52
CA ILE A 168 -9.85 2.97 -3.89
C ILE A 168 -9.49 3.15 -2.43
N ASP A 169 -10.50 3.11 -1.54
CA ASP A 169 -10.29 3.20 -0.10
C ASP A 169 -9.87 1.84 0.48
N GLU A 170 -9.06 1.87 1.54
CA GLU A 170 -8.39 0.70 2.14
C GLU A 170 -7.65 -0.15 1.09
N ALA A 171 -6.90 0.55 0.21
CA ALA A 171 -6.22 -0.02 -0.95
C ALA A 171 -5.24 -1.16 -0.61
N HIS A 172 -4.72 -1.21 0.62
CA HIS A 172 -3.84 -2.29 1.09
C HIS A 172 -4.47 -3.68 0.95
N ARG A 173 -5.80 -3.79 0.85
CA ARG A 173 -6.51 -5.06 0.63
C ARG A 173 -6.27 -5.65 -0.77
N PHE A 174 -5.77 -4.86 -1.71
CA PHE A 174 -5.45 -5.26 -3.09
C PHE A 174 -3.96 -5.58 -3.31
N ARG A 175 -3.13 -5.64 -2.26
CA ARG A 175 -1.69 -5.87 -2.33
C ARG A 175 -1.27 -7.23 -2.91
N ASN A 176 -2.14 -8.25 -2.83
CA ASN A 176 -1.83 -9.59 -3.33
C ASN A 176 -2.39 -9.79 -4.75
N PRO A 177 -1.53 -9.93 -5.79
CA PRO A 177 -1.92 -10.07 -7.18
C PRO A 177 -2.67 -11.38 -7.49
N ASP A 178 -2.51 -12.43 -6.65
CA ASP A 178 -3.14 -13.74 -6.87
C ASP A 178 -4.61 -13.77 -6.45
N THR A 179 -5.11 -12.70 -5.80
CA THR A 179 -6.50 -12.65 -5.37
C THR A 179 -7.45 -12.24 -6.49
N ASN A 180 -8.67 -12.82 -6.49
CA ASN A 180 -9.70 -12.46 -7.45
C ASN A 180 -10.00 -10.95 -7.45
N ARG A 181 -10.00 -10.32 -6.25
CA ARG A 181 -10.25 -8.88 -6.12
C ARG A 181 -9.19 -8.03 -6.82
N HIS A 182 -7.89 -8.38 -6.67
CA HIS A 182 -6.81 -7.67 -7.35
C HIS A 182 -6.93 -7.81 -8.87
N ARG A 183 -7.14 -9.03 -9.36
CA ARG A 183 -7.29 -9.32 -10.80
C ARG A 183 -8.51 -8.62 -11.39
N ALA A 184 -9.62 -8.57 -10.66
CA ALA A 184 -10.83 -7.85 -11.08
C ALA A 184 -10.60 -6.34 -11.13
N LEU A 185 -9.97 -5.77 -10.07
CA LEU A 185 -9.63 -4.35 -10.02
C LEU A 185 -8.65 -3.97 -11.14
N ALA A 186 -7.59 -4.76 -11.34
CA ALA A 186 -6.59 -4.48 -12.38
C ALA A 186 -7.22 -4.39 -13.78
N ARG A 187 -8.19 -5.28 -14.10
CA ARG A 187 -8.94 -5.18 -15.36
C ARG A 187 -9.87 -3.96 -15.41
N LEU A 188 -10.46 -3.59 -14.28
CA LEU A 188 -11.39 -2.48 -14.18
C LEU A 188 -10.73 -1.13 -14.46
N VAL A 189 -9.52 -0.93 -13.93
CA VAL A 189 -8.82 0.37 -13.98
C VAL A 189 -7.95 0.57 -15.21
N ILE A 190 -8.03 -0.32 -16.21
CA ILE A 190 -7.27 -0.16 -17.46
C ILE A 190 -7.65 1.16 -18.14
N GLY A 191 -6.67 2.03 -18.36
CA GLY A 191 -6.87 3.33 -19.02
C GLY A 191 -7.55 4.39 -18.16
N ALA A 192 -7.82 4.12 -16.89
CA ALA A 192 -8.32 5.08 -15.93
C ALA A 192 -7.22 5.55 -14.98
N ARG A 193 -7.42 6.71 -14.36
CA ARG A 193 -6.61 7.19 -13.23
C ARG A 193 -6.99 6.45 -11.96
N VAL A 194 -6.01 6.26 -11.06
CA VAL A 194 -6.20 5.48 -9.83
C VAL A 194 -5.70 6.26 -8.61
N LEU A 195 -6.63 6.64 -7.73
CA LEU A 195 -6.30 7.21 -6.44
C LEU A 195 -6.44 6.14 -5.34
N LEU A 196 -5.32 5.66 -4.86
CA LEU A 196 -5.25 4.70 -3.76
C LEU A 196 -5.29 5.44 -2.42
N VAL A 197 -6.11 4.98 -1.49
CA VAL A 197 -6.22 5.55 -0.14
C VAL A 197 -6.02 4.44 0.89
N THR A 198 -5.09 4.62 1.81
CA THR A 198 -4.86 3.71 2.93
C THR A 198 -4.10 4.39 4.05
N ALA A 199 -4.26 3.91 5.29
CA ALA A 199 -3.42 4.34 6.40
C ALA A 199 -2.14 3.49 6.53
N THR A 200 -2.06 2.35 5.84
CA THR A 200 -0.97 1.37 5.96
C THR A 200 -0.56 0.88 4.57
N PRO A 201 0.23 1.66 3.82
CA PRO A 201 0.60 1.33 2.44
C PRO A 201 1.49 0.09 2.35
N VAL A 202 2.34 -0.13 3.35
CA VAL A 202 3.20 -1.31 3.47
C VAL A 202 2.81 -2.10 4.70
N HIS A 203 2.27 -3.28 4.48
CA HIS A 203 1.84 -4.14 5.58
C HIS A 203 2.97 -5.08 6.04
N ASN A 204 3.66 -5.72 5.10
CA ASN A 204 4.71 -6.70 5.39
C ASN A 204 5.95 -6.56 4.51
N ARG A 205 5.83 -6.10 3.26
CA ARG A 205 6.92 -6.08 2.27
C ARG A 205 6.77 -4.89 1.33
N LEU A 206 7.90 -4.39 0.82
CA LEU A 206 7.93 -3.35 -0.21
C LEU A 206 7.22 -3.81 -1.51
N ALA A 207 7.27 -5.10 -1.81
CA ALA A 207 6.54 -5.71 -2.91
C ALA A 207 5.02 -5.44 -2.84
N ASP A 208 4.42 -5.36 -1.64
CA ASP A 208 3.00 -5.04 -1.46
C ASP A 208 2.64 -3.68 -2.08
N LEU A 209 3.52 -2.69 -1.91
CA LEU A 209 3.38 -1.36 -2.50
C LEU A 209 3.54 -1.38 -4.01
N LEU A 210 4.54 -2.09 -4.51
CA LEU A 210 4.80 -2.21 -5.94
C LEU A 210 3.67 -2.92 -6.68
N HIS A 211 3.03 -3.92 -6.07
CA HIS A 211 1.83 -4.55 -6.64
C HIS A 211 0.66 -3.56 -6.76
N LEU A 212 0.51 -2.64 -5.82
CA LEU A 212 -0.48 -1.57 -5.92
C LEU A 212 -0.14 -0.58 -7.05
N PHE A 213 1.12 -0.23 -7.21
CA PHE A 213 1.55 0.67 -8.28
C PHE A 213 1.38 0.07 -9.67
N ARG A 214 1.54 -1.24 -9.83
CA ARG A 214 1.30 -1.93 -11.09
C ARG A 214 -0.17 -1.91 -11.56
N LEU A 215 -1.09 -1.46 -10.74
CA LEU A 215 -2.48 -1.21 -11.17
C LEU A 215 -2.55 -0.07 -12.18
N PHE A 216 -1.67 0.93 -12.12
CA PHE A 216 -1.67 2.11 -12.98
C PHE A 216 -0.32 2.37 -13.67
N LEU A 217 0.80 1.94 -13.10
CA LEU A 217 2.11 2.07 -13.73
C LEU A 217 2.42 0.86 -14.61
N ARG A 218 3.03 1.13 -15.74
CA ARG A 218 3.67 0.13 -16.58
C ARG A 218 4.96 -0.37 -15.96
N ASP A 219 5.40 -1.55 -16.35
CA ASP A 219 6.54 -2.22 -15.72
C ASP A 219 7.83 -1.38 -15.72
N HIS A 220 8.08 -0.61 -16.79
CA HIS A 220 9.31 0.20 -16.95
C HIS A 220 9.13 1.69 -16.61
N ALA A 221 7.99 2.09 -16.04
CA ALA A 221 7.66 3.50 -15.81
C ALA A 221 8.67 4.24 -14.90
N LEU A 222 9.37 3.54 -14.01
CA LEU A 222 10.35 4.12 -13.09
C LEU A 222 11.81 3.78 -13.45
N ALA A 223 12.06 3.29 -14.68
CA ALA A 223 13.40 2.87 -15.09
C ALA A 223 14.43 4.01 -15.04
N ALA A 224 14.05 5.23 -15.44
CA ALA A 224 14.90 6.42 -15.37
C ALA A 224 15.28 6.80 -13.94
N LEU A 225 14.49 6.40 -12.92
CA LEU A 225 14.78 6.61 -11.51
C LEU A 225 15.58 5.44 -10.88
N GLY A 226 16.04 4.48 -11.68
CA GLY A 226 16.82 3.34 -11.24
C GLY A 226 16.03 2.13 -10.82
N VAL A 227 14.74 2.06 -11.16
CA VAL A 227 13.89 0.88 -11.00
C VAL A 227 13.54 0.35 -12.38
N PRO A 228 14.40 -0.50 -12.99
CA PRO A 228 14.28 -0.89 -14.39
C PRO A 228 13.01 -1.70 -14.69
N SER A 229 12.47 -2.40 -13.70
CA SER A 229 11.22 -3.16 -13.80
C SER A 229 10.57 -3.27 -12.45
N LEU A 230 9.31 -2.84 -12.35
CA LEU A 230 8.50 -2.99 -11.15
C LEU A 230 8.28 -4.47 -10.81
N ARG A 231 8.08 -5.31 -11.81
CA ARG A 231 7.93 -6.76 -11.63
C ARG A 231 9.18 -7.40 -11.03
N ARG A 232 10.37 -7.09 -11.55
CA ARG A 232 11.63 -7.56 -10.99
C ARG A 232 11.85 -7.05 -9.58
N ALA A 233 11.46 -5.81 -9.32
CA ALA A 233 11.47 -5.22 -7.98
C ALA A 233 10.55 -5.96 -7.00
N THR A 234 9.38 -6.45 -7.44
CA THR A 234 8.50 -7.30 -6.59
C THR A 234 9.12 -8.65 -6.24
N LEU A 235 10.06 -9.14 -7.06
CA LEU A 235 10.81 -10.38 -6.83
C LEU A 235 12.09 -10.17 -5.99
N GLY A 236 12.40 -8.91 -5.61
CA GLY A 236 13.61 -8.57 -4.86
C GLY A 236 14.89 -8.51 -5.70
N GLU A 237 14.76 -8.40 -7.02
CA GLU A 237 15.91 -8.32 -7.95
C GLU A 237 16.40 -6.87 -8.14
N VAL A 238 15.80 -5.90 -7.47
CA VAL A 238 16.17 -4.47 -7.49
C VAL A 238 16.44 -4.02 -6.07
N ASP A 239 17.49 -3.21 -5.88
CA ASP A 239 17.86 -2.72 -4.57
C ASP A 239 16.77 -1.82 -3.94
N ALA A 240 16.45 -2.07 -2.69
CA ALA A 240 15.46 -1.31 -1.93
C ALA A 240 15.82 0.18 -1.80
N SER A 241 17.12 0.52 -1.79
CA SER A 241 17.61 1.90 -1.74
C SER A 241 17.24 2.70 -3.00
N SER A 242 17.09 2.04 -4.15
CA SER A 242 16.62 2.66 -5.39
C SER A 242 15.08 2.75 -5.44
N ILE A 243 14.38 1.74 -4.88
CA ILE A 243 12.91 1.68 -4.93
C ILE A 243 12.27 2.73 -4.02
N ALA A 244 12.78 2.91 -2.79
CA ALA A 244 12.14 3.78 -1.80
C ALA A 244 12.04 5.25 -2.24
N PRO A 245 13.10 5.90 -2.77
CA PRO A 245 13.01 7.27 -3.28
C PRO A 245 12.10 7.42 -4.50
N ALA A 246 12.08 6.44 -5.40
CA ALA A 246 11.20 6.44 -6.57
C ALA A 246 9.72 6.28 -6.15
N ALA A 247 9.44 5.36 -5.22
CA ALA A 247 8.11 5.14 -4.67
C ALA A 247 7.57 6.36 -3.91
N ALA A 248 8.43 7.10 -3.21
CA ALA A 248 8.05 8.30 -2.46
C ALA A 248 7.44 9.40 -3.34
N ARG A 249 7.76 9.43 -4.63
CA ARG A 249 7.17 10.39 -5.58
C ARG A 249 5.68 10.15 -5.82
N LEU A 250 5.24 8.92 -5.67
CA LEU A 250 3.85 8.47 -5.92
C LEU A 250 3.00 8.47 -4.65
N VAL A 251 3.60 8.79 -3.49
CA VAL A 251 2.98 8.68 -2.18
C VAL A 251 2.90 10.03 -1.49
N VAL A 252 1.72 10.34 -0.96
CA VAL A 252 1.52 11.41 0.02
C VAL A 252 1.25 10.76 1.37
N ALA A 253 2.23 10.85 2.29
CA ALA A 253 2.16 10.23 3.61
C ALA A 253 2.67 11.22 4.66
N ARG A 254 1.75 11.78 5.45
CA ARG A 254 2.08 12.79 6.46
C ARG A 254 1.76 12.27 7.85
N SER A 255 2.68 12.49 8.78
CA SER A 255 2.42 12.26 10.20
C SER A 255 1.64 13.43 10.81
N ARG A 256 0.97 13.20 11.93
CA ARG A 256 0.25 14.25 12.67
C ARG A 256 1.20 15.34 13.12
N GLY A 257 2.35 14.98 13.69
CA GLY A 257 3.35 15.93 14.15
C GLY A 257 3.85 16.81 13.01
N ARG A 258 4.04 16.26 11.82
CA ARG A 258 4.44 17.04 10.62
C ARG A 258 3.35 18.04 10.20
N VAL A 259 2.08 17.63 10.25
CA VAL A 259 0.96 18.52 9.91
C VAL A 259 0.80 19.62 10.97
N GLN A 260 0.95 19.30 12.27
CA GLN A 260 0.87 20.26 13.36
C GLN A 260 2.02 21.26 13.36
N SER A 261 3.25 20.85 13.01
CA SER A 261 4.39 21.76 12.90
C SER A 261 4.20 22.80 11.79
N GLY A 262 3.21 22.59 10.94
CA GLY A 262 2.87 23.50 9.86
C GLY A 262 3.81 23.42 8.67
N TYR A 263 3.42 24.15 7.63
CA TYR A 263 4.24 24.48 6.47
C TYR A 263 4.71 25.94 6.63
N ALA A 264 5.26 26.55 5.62
CA ALA A 264 5.81 27.91 5.66
C ALA A 264 4.92 29.03 6.29
N GLY A 265 3.65 28.74 6.57
CA GLY A 265 2.70 29.64 7.24
C GLY A 265 2.67 29.57 8.77
N GLY A 266 3.52 28.75 9.39
CA GLY A 266 3.54 28.55 10.84
C GLY A 266 2.68 27.37 11.34
N PRO A 267 2.70 27.11 12.65
CA PRO A 267 1.98 25.98 13.24
C PRO A 267 0.48 26.07 12.97
N ILE A 268 -0.10 24.95 12.53
CA ILE A 268 -1.56 24.86 12.36
C ILE A 268 -2.16 24.36 13.67
N ALA A 269 -3.10 25.11 14.23
CA ALA A 269 -3.80 24.75 15.47
C ALA A 269 -4.76 23.57 15.22
N LEU A 270 -4.23 22.36 15.16
CA LEU A 270 -5.01 21.14 15.09
C LEU A 270 -5.09 20.51 16.48
N SER A 271 -6.27 20.48 17.05
CA SER A 271 -6.53 19.84 18.34
C SER A 271 -6.80 18.36 18.15
N PHE A 272 -5.81 17.54 18.51
CA PHE A 272 -6.00 16.11 18.72
C PHE A 272 -6.08 15.84 20.22
N PRO A 273 -6.83 14.82 20.65
CA PRO A 273 -6.83 14.43 22.06
C PRO A 273 -5.44 13.99 22.50
N ARG A 274 -5.06 14.34 23.74
CA ARG A 274 -3.81 13.88 24.34
C ARG A 274 -3.92 12.37 24.60
N ARG A 275 -2.94 11.61 24.16
CA ARG A 275 -2.88 10.18 24.46
C ARG A 275 -2.29 9.95 25.84
N SER A 276 -2.96 9.13 26.62
CA SER A 276 -2.44 8.56 27.85
C SER A 276 -2.39 7.05 27.68
N ASP A 277 -1.17 6.49 27.63
CA ASP A 277 -0.97 5.06 27.62
C ASP A 277 -0.87 4.59 29.07
N ALA A 278 -1.87 3.82 29.52
CA ALA A 278 -1.83 3.18 30.83
C ALA A 278 -0.83 2.03 30.83
N GLU A 279 -0.32 1.69 32.01
CA GLU A 279 0.50 0.49 32.18
C GLU A 279 -0.22 -0.75 31.64
N PRO A 280 0.48 -1.63 30.92
CA PRO A 280 -0.14 -2.84 30.38
C PRO A 280 -0.59 -3.76 31.52
N VAL A 281 -1.81 -4.27 31.42
CA VAL A 281 -2.39 -5.20 32.39
C VAL A 281 -1.95 -6.63 32.01
N ARG A 282 -1.11 -7.27 32.84
CA ARG A 282 -0.80 -8.70 32.67
C ARG A 282 -1.88 -9.53 33.36
N ALA A 283 -2.65 -10.26 32.57
CA ALA A 283 -3.70 -11.14 33.09
C ALA A 283 -3.94 -12.33 32.16
N GLY A 284 -3.98 -13.52 32.74
CA GLY A 284 -4.36 -14.75 32.07
C GLY A 284 -5.84 -15.00 32.12
N SER A 285 -6.36 -15.75 31.14
CA SER A 285 -7.74 -16.26 31.16
C SER A 285 -7.96 -17.36 32.21
N ALA A 286 -6.92 -17.75 32.95
CA ALA A 286 -6.92 -18.73 34.04
C ALA A 286 -5.76 -18.42 35.01
N PRO A 287 -5.70 -19.03 36.21
CA PRO A 287 -4.52 -19.01 37.08
C PRO A 287 -3.26 -19.51 36.35
N ASP A 288 -2.09 -18.96 36.69
CA ASP A 288 -0.84 -19.23 35.98
C ASP A 288 -0.49 -20.72 35.90
N SER A 289 -0.74 -21.51 36.94
CA SER A 289 -0.50 -22.94 36.95
C SER A 289 -1.40 -23.69 35.93
N VAL A 290 -2.61 -23.24 35.75
CA VAL A 290 -3.53 -23.79 34.74
C VAL A 290 -3.11 -23.35 33.33
N VAL A 291 -2.73 -22.09 33.16
CA VAL A 291 -2.20 -21.57 31.89
C VAL A 291 -0.96 -22.37 31.48
N GLU A 292 -0.02 -22.63 32.37
CA GLU A 292 1.18 -23.43 32.11
C GLU A 292 0.84 -24.86 31.68
N ALA A 293 -0.11 -25.51 32.39
CA ALA A 293 -0.60 -26.85 32.01
C ALA A 293 -1.26 -26.88 30.65
N LEU A 294 -2.04 -25.84 30.31
CA LEU A 294 -2.69 -25.69 28.98
C LEU A 294 -1.65 -25.43 27.88
N VAL A 295 -0.66 -24.57 28.11
CA VAL A 295 0.44 -24.29 27.19
C VAL A 295 1.25 -25.56 26.90
N THR A 296 1.62 -26.29 27.96
CA THR A 296 2.36 -27.55 27.84
C THR A 296 1.56 -28.58 27.02
N GLY A 297 0.26 -28.70 27.28
CA GLY A 297 -0.61 -29.63 26.53
C GLY A 297 -0.75 -29.23 25.05
N VAL A 298 -0.91 -27.96 24.75
CA VAL A 298 -0.92 -27.48 23.34
C VAL A 298 0.40 -27.79 22.65
N GLY A 299 1.54 -27.67 23.33
CA GLY A 299 2.86 -28.00 22.78
C GLY A 299 3.02 -29.47 22.39
N ARG A 300 2.22 -30.38 22.97
CA ARG A 300 2.23 -31.83 22.67
C ARG A 300 1.40 -32.19 21.43
N LEU A 301 0.56 -31.30 20.93
CA LEU A 301 -0.25 -31.57 19.75
C LEU A 301 0.63 -31.68 18.50
N THR A 302 0.46 -32.75 17.74
CA THR A 302 1.28 -33.11 16.57
C THR A 302 0.49 -33.05 15.25
N ALA A 303 -0.83 -32.94 15.30
CA ALA A 303 -1.67 -32.86 14.11
C ALA A 303 -1.26 -31.71 13.19
N GLY A 304 -1.26 -32.00 11.88
CA GLY A 304 -0.79 -31.05 10.87
C GLY A 304 0.69 -31.23 10.49
N GLY A 305 1.42 -32.17 11.12
CA GLY A 305 2.81 -32.50 10.76
C GLY A 305 3.72 -31.26 10.79
N THR A 306 4.33 -30.87 9.68
CA THR A 306 5.17 -29.66 9.58
C THR A 306 4.41 -28.36 9.84
N ALA A 307 3.08 -28.34 9.70
CA ALA A 307 2.23 -27.19 10.03
C ALA A 307 1.73 -27.17 11.48
N ALA A 308 2.06 -28.17 12.32
CA ALA A 308 1.66 -28.22 13.73
C ALA A 308 1.99 -26.93 14.51
N PRO A 309 3.15 -26.27 14.33
CA PRO A 309 3.43 -24.98 14.98
C PRO A 309 2.40 -23.89 14.67
N LEU A 310 1.86 -23.86 13.47
CA LEU A 310 0.82 -22.89 13.10
C LEU A 310 -0.52 -23.18 13.80
N LEU A 311 -0.89 -24.45 13.92
CA LEU A 311 -2.10 -24.85 14.66
C LEU A 311 -1.95 -24.57 16.15
N ARG A 312 -0.80 -24.88 16.73
CA ARG A 312 -0.48 -24.56 18.13
C ARG A 312 -0.52 -23.07 18.39
N LEU A 313 0.07 -22.26 17.52
CA LEU A 313 0.03 -20.80 17.60
C LEU A 313 -1.42 -20.27 17.58
N MET A 314 -2.29 -20.82 16.75
CA MET A 314 -3.71 -20.46 16.74
C MET A 314 -4.39 -20.78 18.07
N LEU A 315 -4.14 -21.95 18.65
CA LEU A 315 -4.71 -22.37 19.94
C LEU A 315 -4.20 -21.49 21.09
N LEU A 316 -2.90 -21.21 21.14
CA LEU A 316 -2.29 -20.33 22.16
C LEU A 316 -2.85 -18.89 22.08
N ARG A 317 -3.07 -18.37 20.90
CA ARG A 317 -3.73 -17.06 20.73
C ARG A 317 -5.18 -17.05 21.21
N ARG A 318 -5.91 -18.14 20.99
CA ARG A 318 -7.27 -18.25 21.51
C ARG A 318 -7.28 -18.39 23.03
N LEU A 319 -6.27 -19.06 23.61
CA LEU A 319 -6.06 -19.12 25.05
C LEU A 319 -5.71 -17.72 25.62
N ALA A 320 -4.87 -16.96 24.92
CA ALA A 320 -4.55 -15.58 25.29
C ALA A 320 -5.77 -14.65 25.24
N SER A 321 -6.75 -14.94 24.37
CA SER A 321 -7.99 -14.18 24.28
C SER A 321 -8.97 -14.52 25.40
N SER A 322 -9.48 -15.76 25.45
CA SER A 322 -10.36 -16.23 26.54
C SER A 322 -10.51 -17.75 26.53
N LEU A 323 -10.88 -18.35 27.68
CA LEU A 323 -11.22 -19.78 27.76
C LEU A 323 -12.37 -20.19 26.83
N PRO A 324 -13.47 -19.43 26.68
CA PRO A 324 -14.50 -19.74 25.70
C PRO A 324 -13.99 -19.79 24.25
N ALA A 325 -13.08 -18.87 23.87
CA ALA A 325 -12.49 -18.87 22.54
C ALA A 325 -11.54 -20.06 22.34
N PHE A 326 -10.79 -20.41 23.37
CA PHE A 326 -9.91 -21.57 23.37
C PHE A 326 -10.71 -22.87 23.21
N ARG A 327 -11.76 -23.08 24.03
CA ARG A 327 -12.67 -24.25 23.95
C ARG A 327 -13.32 -24.39 22.57
N ALA A 328 -13.81 -23.29 22.02
CA ALA A 328 -14.37 -23.29 20.67
C ALA A 328 -13.35 -23.71 19.59
N SER A 329 -12.07 -23.38 19.80
CA SER A 329 -11.00 -23.76 18.88
C SER A 329 -10.54 -25.19 19.07
N LEU A 330 -10.55 -25.73 20.30
CA LEU A 330 -10.35 -27.17 20.56
C LEU A 330 -11.42 -28.03 19.86
N ALA A 331 -12.70 -27.65 19.98
CA ALA A 331 -13.79 -28.34 19.31
C ALA A 331 -13.65 -28.34 17.79
N ARG A 332 -13.18 -27.23 17.19
CA ARG A 332 -12.86 -27.16 15.76
C ARG A 332 -11.68 -28.04 15.37
N HIS A 333 -10.69 -28.13 16.24
CA HIS A 333 -9.55 -29.02 16.03
C HIS A 333 -9.97 -30.50 16.08
N GLU A 334 -10.84 -30.88 17.02
CA GLU A 334 -11.45 -32.22 17.06
C GLU A 334 -12.22 -32.54 15.76
N ALA A 335 -13.07 -31.61 15.29
CA ALA A 335 -13.78 -31.75 14.03
C ALA A 335 -12.84 -31.86 12.81
N TYR A 336 -11.71 -31.18 12.84
CA TYR A 336 -10.66 -31.31 11.81
C TYR A 336 -10.05 -32.71 11.82
N LEU A 337 -9.71 -33.27 13.00
CA LEU A 337 -9.23 -34.66 13.11
C LEU A 337 -10.22 -35.66 12.59
N ASP A 338 -11.53 -35.50 12.89
CA ASP A 338 -12.60 -36.37 12.37
C ASP A 338 -12.68 -36.36 10.83
N LEU A 339 -12.46 -35.18 10.23
CA LEU A 339 -12.47 -35.07 8.77
C LEU A 339 -11.21 -35.67 8.14
N VAL A 340 -10.05 -35.53 8.77
CA VAL A 340 -8.78 -36.13 8.33
C VAL A 340 -8.91 -37.65 8.33
N GLU A 341 -9.43 -38.24 9.43
CA GLU A 341 -9.62 -39.70 9.53
C GLU A 341 -10.60 -40.23 8.49
N ARG A 342 -11.75 -39.58 8.30
CA ARG A 342 -12.71 -39.95 7.25
C ARG A 342 -12.12 -39.86 5.86
N ALA A 343 -11.41 -38.76 5.56
CA ALA A 343 -10.76 -38.59 4.27
C ALA A 343 -9.70 -39.71 4.02
N ALA A 344 -8.93 -40.07 5.06
CA ALA A 344 -7.94 -41.13 4.99
C ALA A 344 -8.58 -42.51 4.79
N ALA A 345 -9.69 -42.81 5.50
CA ALA A 345 -10.45 -44.03 5.33
C ALA A 345 -11.04 -44.17 3.91
N ASP A 346 -11.45 -43.03 3.31
CA ASP A 346 -11.95 -42.98 1.92
C ASP A 346 -10.81 -42.98 0.88
N GLY A 347 -9.54 -43.05 1.27
CA GLY A 347 -8.37 -42.94 0.37
C GLY A 347 -8.23 -41.59 -0.37
N ARG A 348 -8.86 -40.55 0.12
CA ARG A 348 -8.89 -39.20 -0.49
C ARG A 348 -8.20 -38.15 0.39
N ARG A 349 -7.87 -37.04 -0.21
CA ARG A 349 -7.40 -35.85 0.52
C ARG A 349 -8.56 -34.94 0.93
N LEU A 350 -8.38 -34.16 2.00
CA LEU A 350 -9.33 -33.13 2.40
C LEU A 350 -9.53 -32.10 1.28
N SER A 351 -10.80 -31.79 1.02
CA SER A 351 -11.12 -30.71 0.10
C SER A 351 -10.98 -29.34 0.77
N PRO A 352 -10.70 -28.27 -0.01
CA PRO A 352 -10.67 -26.90 0.49
C PRO A 352 -11.95 -26.48 1.22
N ARG A 353 -13.11 -26.97 0.80
CA ARG A 353 -14.41 -26.66 1.41
C ARG A 353 -14.59 -27.32 2.78
N GLU A 354 -14.13 -28.56 2.94
CA GLU A 354 -14.17 -29.28 4.22
C GLU A 354 -13.27 -28.61 5.26
N PHE A 355 -12.05 -28.22 4.85
CA PHE A 355 -11.16 -27.47 5.71
C PHE A 355 -11.75 -26.11 6.15
N GLN A 356 -12.38 -25.35 5.23
CA GLN A 356 -13.02 -24.08 5.55
C GLN A 356 -14.20 -24.18 6.51
N ARG A 357 -14.86 -25.34 6.60
CA ARG A 357 -15.90 -25.59 7.61
C ARG A 357 -15.32 -25.64 9.03
N CYS A 358 -14.14 -26.23 9.20
CA CYS A 358 -13.45 -26.26 10.49
C CYS A 358 -12.82 -24.94 10.84
N PHE A 359 -12.27 -24.24 9.85
CA PHE A 359 -11.53 -22.98 10.02
C PHE A 359 -12.11 -21.87 9.11
N PRO A 360 -13.21 -21.22 9.51
CA PRO A 360 -13.84 -20.17 8.72
C PRO A 360 -12.91 -18.98 8.46
N ARG A 361 -12.86 -18.48 7.23
CA ARG A 361 -12.00 -17.35 6.79
C ARG A 361 -12.15 -16.07 7.60
N ALA A 362 -13.29 -15.83 8.22
CA ALA A 362 -13.59 -14.60 8.92
C ALA A 362 -12.85 -14.39 10.24
N GLU A 363 -12.22 -15.44 10.79
CA GLU A 363 -11.60 -15.38 12.12
C GLU A 363 -10.05 -15.34 12.11
N THR A 364 -9.39 -15.61 10.98
CA THR A 364 -7.93 -15.83 10.94
C THR A 364 -7.29 -15.51 9.59
N LEU A 365 -7.59 -14.34 9.02
CA LEU A 365 -7.25 -13.99 7.62
C LEU A 365 -5.76 -14.17 7.24
N ASP A 366 -4.81 -13.83 8.12
CA ASP A 366 -3.39 -13.81 7.76
C ASP A 366 -2.69 -15.17 7.91
N VAL A 367 -3.16 -16.02 8.84
CA VAL A 367 -2.57 -17.36 9.08
C VAL A 367 -3.15 -18.41 8.15
N GLN A 368 -4.42 -18.27 7.75
CA GLN A 368 -5.10 -19.21 6.88
C GLN A 368 -4.57 -19.27 5.45
N LEU A 369 -4.10 -18.14 4.91
CA LEU A 369 -3.53 -18.11 3.55
C LEU A 369 -2.26 -18.94 3.42
N VAL A 370 -1.52 -19.09 4.53
CA VAL A 370 -0.28 -19.89 4.58
C VAL A 370 -0.53 -21.32 5.04
N LEU A 371 -1.48 -21.54 5.96
CA LEU A 371 -1.85 -22.86 6.49
C LEU A 371 -2.51 -23.75 5.47
N PHE A 372 -3.33 -23.17 4.62
CA PHE A 372 -4.22 -23.90 3.73
C PHE A 372 -3.49 -24.82 2.74
N PRO A 373 -2.47 -24.37 1.98
CA PRO A 373 -1.73 -25.26 1.07
C PRO A 373 -0.96 -26.34 1.82
N VAL A 374 -0.31 -26.00 2.94
CA VAL A 374 0.55 -26.91 3.70
C VAL A 374 -0.24 -28.01 4.40
N LEU A 375 -1.42 -27.69 4.96
CA LEU A 375 -2.29 -28.70 5.61
C LEU A 375 -2.98 -29.59 4.60
N LEU A 376 -3.26 -29.12 3.38
CA LEU A 376 -3.80 -29.95 2.30
C LEU A 376 -2.78 -30.96 1.76
N GLU A 377 -1.51 -30.60 1.69
CA GLU A 377 -0.45 -31.51 1.23
C GLU A 377 -0.15 -32.64 2.22
N GLN A 378 -0.40 -32.44 3.51
CA GLN A 378 0.01 -33.36 4.59
C GLN A 378 -1.14 -34.18 5.20
N ALA A 379 -2.36 -34.07 4.72
CA ALA A 379 -3.55 -34.74 5.27
C ALA A 379 -3.56 -36.27 5.11
N GLY A 380 -2.43 -36.94 5.16
CA GLY A 380 -2.39 -38.39 4.97
C GLY A 380 -1.41 -39.18 5.86
N ALA A 381 -0.67 -38.54 6.80
CA ALA A 381 0.56 -39.17 7.29
C ALA A 381 0.75 -39.34 8.80
N ALA A 382 -0.19 -39.02 9.72
CA ALA A 382 0.13 -39.13 11.15
C ALA A 382 -0.99 -39.78 12.00
N PRO A 383 -0.64 -40.60 13.00
CA PRO A 383 -1.60 -41.22 13.91
C PRO A 383 -2.23 -40.17 14.82
N VAL A 384 -3.52 -39.95 14.69
CA VAL A 384 -4.35 -38.94 15.33
C VAL A 384 -4.75 -39.28 16.77
N THR A 385 -4.53 -40.50 17.21
CA THR A 385 -5.00 -41.02 18.50
C THR A 385 -4.38 -40.33 19.74
N GLY A 386 -3.14 -39.89 19.65
CA GLY A 386 -2.45 -39.16 20.75
C GLY A 386 -3.05 -37.77 20.97
N ASP A 387 -3.30 -37.05 19.89
CA ASP A 387 -3.85 -35.70 19.95
C ASP A 387 -5.27 -35.68 20.52
N ARG A 388 -6.09 -36.68 20.24
CA ARG A 388 -7.47 -36.79 20.81
C ARG A 388 -7.48 -36.83 22.32
N ARG A 389 -6.58 -37.64 22.93
CA ARG A 389 -6.47 -37.71 24.39
C ARG A 389 -6.03 -36.39 24.98
N GLU A 390 -5.06 -35.72 24.36
CA GLU A 390 -4.58 -34.43 24.83
C GLU A 390 -5.65 -33.33 24.65
N LEU A 391 -6.41 -33.32 23.54
CA LEU A 391 -7.52 -32.38 23.35
C LEU A 391 -8.62 -32.55 24.40
N ALA A 392 -8.99 -33.80 24.75
CA ALA A 392 -9.95 -34.07 25.81
C ALA A 392 -9.47 -33.57 27.17
N ARG A 393 -8.17 -33.77 27.48
CA ARG A 393 -7.53 -33.26 28.69
C ARG A 393 -7.53 -31.74 28.73
N LEU A 394 -7.12 -31.07 27.65
CA LEU A 394 -7.11 -29.61 27.53
C LEU A 394 -8.51 -29.03 27.70
N ARG A 395 -9.53 -29.70 27.15
CA ARG A 395 -10.93 -29.30 27.27
C ARG A 395 -11.42 -29.40 28.72
N ALA A 396 -11.07 -30.47 29.44
CA ALA A 396 -11.40 -30.63 30.84
C ALA A 396 -10.75 -29.53 31.70
N LEU A 397 -9.46 -29.30 31.53
CA LEU A 397 -8.74 -28.22 32.23
C LEU A 397 -9.31 -26.82 31.98
N ALA A 398 -9.79 -26.58 30.75
CA ALA A 398 -10.36 -25.28 30.38
C ALA A 398 -11.83 -25.08 30.82
N SER A 399 -12.49 -26.09 31.38
CA SER A 399 -13.94 -26.04 31.66
C SER A 399 -14.31 -25.43 33.01
N ASP A 400 -13.49 -25.64 34.05
CA ASP A 400 -13.83 -25.32 35.45
C ASP A 400 -12.92 -24.26 36.07
N THR A 401 -12.52 -23.25 35.30
CA THR A 401 -11.52 -22.28 35.72
C THR A 401 -12.07 -20.86 35.71
N ARG A 402 -11.78 -20.10 36.79
CA ARG A 402 -12.10 -18.68 36.91
C ARG A 402 -11.29 -17.86 35.88
N ASP A 403 -11.97 -16.97 35.15
CA ASP A 403 -11.35 -16.08 34.16
C ASP A 403 -10.82 -14.80 34.84
N LEU A 404 -9.53 -14.81 35.20
CA LEU A 404 -8.88 -13.68 35.87
C LEU A 404 -8.73 -12.47 34.95
N LYS A 405 -8.65 -12.68 33.64
CA LYS A 405 -8.54 -11.61 32.66
C LYS A 405 -9.84 -10.83 32.54
N ALA A 406 -10.98 -11.52 32.52
CA ALA A 406 -12.26 -10.86 32.54
C ALA A 406 -12.53 -10.15 33.87
N ASP A 407 -12.11 -10.74 35.01
CA ASP A 407 -12.17 -10.05 36.32
C ASP A 407 -11.33 -8.77 36.33
N ALA A 408 -10.15 -8.78 35.70
CA ALA A 408 -9.30 -7.59 35.58
C ALA A 408 -9.95 -6.51 34.69
N LEU A 409 -10.64 -6.91 33.62
CA LEU A 409 -11.40 -5.98 32.78
C LEU A 409 -12.55 -5.33 33.56
N GLU A 410 -13.30 -6.12 34.36
CA GLU A 410 -14.38 -5.60 35.20
C GLU A 410 -13.87 -4.54 36.17
N ARG A 411 -12.77 -4.85 36.88
CA ARG A 411 -12.12 -3.89 37.80
C ARG A 411 -11.66 -2.61 37.09
N LEU A 412 -11.10 -2.73 35.89
CA LEU A 412 -10.70 -1.58 35.09
C LEU A 412 -11.90 -0.69 34.73
N LEU A 413 -13.02 -1.31 34.34
CA LEU A 413 -14.25 -0.59 33.97
C LEU A 413 -14.94 0.04 35.17
N ASP A 414 -14.78 -0.55 36.40
CA ASP A 414 -15.30 0.03 37.65
C ASP A 414 -14.46 1.22 38.14
N ALA A 415 -13.15 1.12 37.98
CA ALA A 415 -12.22 2.14 38.47
C ALA A 415 -12.32 3.47 37.73
N VAL A 416 -12.66 3.44 36.44
CA VAL A 416 -12.71 4.64 35.60
C VAL A 416 -13.95 4.62 34.72
N PRO A 417 -14.99 5.40 35.08
CA PRO A 417 -16.19 5.53 34.25
C PRO A 417 -15.86 6.21 32.92
N GLY A 418 -16.73 6.03 31.92
CA GLY A 418 -16.62 6.66 30.62
C GLY A 418 -16.81 5.69 29.44
N LYS A 419 -17.10 6.23 28.25
CA LYS A 419 -17.34 5.41 27.06
C LYS A 419 -16.08 4.67 26.64
N THR A 420 -16.18 3.36 26.60
CA THR A 420 -15.02 2.48 26.39
C THR A 420 -15.26 1.52 25.22
N ILE A 421 -14.22 1.34 24.38
CA ILE A 421 -14.21 0.32 23.33
C ILE A 421 -13.26 -0.80 23.74
N VAL A 422 -13.74 -2.04 23.75
CA VAL A 422 -12.95 -3.24 24.02
C VAL A 422 -12.75 -4.02 22.73
N PHE A 423 -11.52 -4.06 22.23
CA PHE A 423 -11.19 -4.82 21.02
C PHE A 423 -10.68 -6.22 21.36
N THR A 424 -11.23 -7.22 20.68
CA THR A 424 -10.81 -8.63 20.74
C THR A 424 -10.74 -9.26 19.36
N ASP A 425 -9.83 -10.22 19.16
CA ASP A 425 -9.67 -10.93 17.88
C ASP A 425 -10.66 -12.10 17.71
N ALA A 426 -11.36 -12.50 18.78
CA ALA A 426 -12.22 -13.67 18.80
C ALA A 426 -13.69 -13.34 19.00
N ARG A 427 -14.55 -13.78 18.05
CA ARG A 427 -16.01 -13.63 18.19
C ARG A 427 -16.57 -14.33 19.44
N ALA A 428 -15.97 -15.47 19.81
CA ALA A 428 -16.36 -16.19 21.02
C ALA A 428 -16.08 -15.37 22.26
N THR A 429 -14.93 -14.68 22.34
CA THR A 429 -14.60 -13.73 23.40
C THR A 429 -15.56 -12.56 23.43
N ALA A 430 -15.88 -11.96 22.26
CA ALA A 430 -16.80 -10.84 22.21
C ALA A 430 -18.22 -11.21 22.72
N ARG A 431 -18.72 -12.39 22.37
CA ARG A 431 -20.01 -12.90 22.89
C ARG A 431 -19.94 -13.17 24.39
N TYR A 432 -18.87 -13.78 24.85
CA TYR A 432 -18.64 -14.06 26.25
C TYR A 432 -18.61 -12.78 27.09
N LEU A 433 -17.82 -11.78 26.69
CA LEU A 433 -17.73 -10.51 27.36
C LEU A 433 -19.08 -9.76 27.35
N LEU A 434 -19.81 -9.76 26.25
CA LEU A 434 -21.15 -9.17 26.20
C LEU A 434 -22.10 -9.80 27.20
N GLN A 435 -22.11 -11.13 27.33
CA GLN A 435 -22.93 -11.85 28.28
C GLN A 435 -22.53 -11.53 29.72
N ARG A 436 -21.24 -11.48 30.01
CA ARG A 436 -20.67 -11.21 31.33
C ARG A 436 -20.93 -9.77 31.77
N LEU A 437 -20.80 -8.81 30.86
CA LEU A 437 -20.92 -7.38 31.11
C LEU A 437 -22.31 -6.83 30.78
N ARG A 438 -23.33 -7.67 30.66
CA ARG A 438 -24.70 -7.30 30.25
C ARG A 438 -25.36 -6.21 31.10
N THR A 439 -24.93 -6.05 32.35
CA THR A 439 -25.47 -5.05 33.29
C THR A 439 -24.89 -3.65 33.08
N ARG A 440 -23.87 -3.49 32.17
CA ARG A 440 -23.08 -2.27 31.95
C ARG A 440 -23.42 -1.53 30.68
N ARG A 441 -24.68 -1.50 30.25
CA ARG A 441 -25.07 -0.89 28.96
C ARG A 441 -24.11 -1.27 27.82
N ALA A 442 -23.79 -2.58 27.74
CA ALA A 442 -22.85 -3.12 26.79
C ALA A 442 -23.53 -3.51 25.48
N ALA A 443 -22.83 -3.27 24.37
CA ALA A 443 -23.18 -3.79 23.07
C ALA A 443 -21.95 -4.43 22.40
N ALA A 444 -22.19 -5.35 21.48
CA ALA A 444 -21.11 -5.97 20.72
C ALA A 444 -21.33 -5.85 19.22
N VAL A 445 -20.23 -5.73 18.48
CA VAL A 445 -20.27 -5.75 17.01
C VAL A 445 -19.24 -6.76 16.49
N PHE A 446 -19.72 -7.65 15.59
CA PHE A 446 -18.90 -8.69 14.97
C PHE A 446 -19.33 -8.91 13.52
N GLY A 447 -18.45 -8.60 12.58
CA GLY A 447 -18.76 -8.66 11.15
C GLY A 447 -19.82 -7.63 10.74
N ALA A 448 -20.87 -8.09 10.06
CA ALA A 448 -21.96 -7.26 9.62
C ALA A 448 -23.07 -7.10 10.69
N GLY A 449 -23.03 -7.93 11.73
CA GLY A 449 -24.03 -7.96 12.79
C GLY A 449 -23.64 -7.16 14.02
N GLY A 450 -24.64 -6.79 14.80
CA GLY A 450 -24.52 -6.18 16.11
C GLY A 450 -25.44 -6.87 17.12
N ARG A 451 -25.20 -6.63 18.41
CA ARG A 451 -26.04 -7.16 19.49
C ARG A 451 -25.99 -6.24 20.69
N PHE A 452 -27.15 -5.88 21.20
CA PHE A 452 -27.30 -5.33 22.53
C PHE A 452 -27.44 -6.45 23.57
N ALA A 453 -27.35 -6.12 24.83
CA ALA A 453 -27.68 -7.07 25.90
C ALA A 453 -29.12 -7.62 25.76
N ALA A 454 -30.05 -6.80 25.26
CA ALA A 454 -31.45 -7.13 25.07
C ALA A 454 -31.78 -7.97 23.83
N GLY A 455 -30.91 -8.00 22.80
CA GLY A 455 -31.21 -8.72 21.57
C GLY A 455 -30.29 -8.43 20.40
N GLU A 456 -30.60 -9.04 19.25
CA GLU A 456 -29.86 -8.82 18.01
C GLU A 456 -30.21 -7.44 17.40
N ALA A 457 -29.21 -6.85 16.76
CA ALA A 457 -29.29 -5.57 16.09
C ALA A 457 -28.38 -5.55 14.87
N THR A 458 -28.56 -4.59 14.00
CA THR A 458 -27.59 -4.32 12.95
C THR A 458 -26.36 -3.62 13.54
N ARG A 459 -25.22 -3.77 12.90
CA ARG A 459 -24.02 -3.03 13.27
C ARG A 459 -24.28 -1.51 13.30
N HIS A 460 -25.03 -1.00 12.33
CA HIS A 460 -25.32 0.43 12.22
C HIS A 460 -26.10 0.95 13.42
N GLU A 461 -27.11 0.23 13.89
CA GLU A 461 -27.89 0.57 15.08
C GLU A 461 -27.01 0.64 16.33
N VAL A 462 -26.16 -0.37 16.53
CA VAL A 462 -25.22 -0.38 17.67
C VAL A 462 -24.25 0.81 17.62
N LEU A 463 -23.68 1.11 16.45
CA LEU A 463 -22.72 2.21 16.31
C LEU A 463 -23.39 3.57 16.53
N ARG A 464 -24.61 3.77 16.06
CA ARG A 464 -25.39 5.00 16.32
C ARG A 464 -25.76 5.15 17.79
N ALA A 465 -26.05 4.06 18.48
CA ALA A 465 -26.35 4.09 19.90
C ALA A 465 -25.09 4.39 20.75
N PHE A 466 -23.94 3.82 20.36
CA PHE A 466 -22.68 4.02 21.08
C PHE A 466 -22.04 5.38 20.80
N ALA A 467 -21.97 5.80 19.55
CA ALA A 467 -21.26 7.02 19.13
C ALA A 467 -22.18 7.96 18.32
N PRO A 468 -23.28 8.47 18.88
CA PRO A 468 -24.25 9.26 18.15
C PRO A 468 -23.66 10.54 17.53
N ALA A 469 -22.80 11.26 18.24
CA ALA A 469 -22.18 12.48 17.71
C ALA A 469 -21.24 12.18 16.53
N ALA A 470 -20.39 11.14 16.64
CA ALA A 470 -19.50 10.72 15.55
C ALA A 470 -20.25 10.17 14.32
N GLN A 471 -21.47 9.67 14.51
CA GLN A 471 -22.34 9.15 13.45
C GLN A 471 -23.33 10.18 12.91
N GLY A 472 -23.32 11.42 13.41
CA GLY A 472 -24.30 12.46 13.05
C GLY A 472 -25.73 12.07 13.37
N ALA A 473 -25.95 11.31 14.44
CA ALA A 473 -27.24 10.79 14.87
C ALA A 473 -27.72 11.50 16.14
N SER A 474 -29.03 11.52 16.32
CA SER A 474 -29.63 11.96 17.59
C SER A 474 -29.27 10.99 18.73
N PRO A 475 -29.23 11.47 20.00
CA PRO A 475 -29.01 10.58 21.14
C PRO A 475 -29.99 9.40 21.13
N PRO A 476 -29.54 8.18 21.47
CA PRO A 476 -30.42 7.02 21.51
C PRO A 476 -31.42 7.09 22.65
N PRO A 477 -32.56 6.38 22.57
CA PRO A 477 -33.45 6.19 23.70
C PRO A 477 -32.67 5.59 24.90
N PRO A 478 -33.08 5.89 26.16
CA PRO A 478 -32.37 5.41 27.37
C PRO A 478 -32.17 3.90 27.43
N ALA A 479 -33.09 3.12 26.85
CA ALA A 479 -33.01 1.65 26.79
C ALA A 479 -31.92 1.13 25.87
N LEU A 480 -31.46 1.94 24.91
CA LEU A 480 -30.42 1.61 23.94
C LEU A 480 -29.10 2.36 24.20
N GLU A 481 -29.06 3.18 25.24
CA GLU A 481 -27.87 3.91 25.64
C GLU A 481 -26.73 2.93 25.92
N THR A 482 -25.58 3.17 25.29
CA THR A 482 -24.44 2.24 25.28
C THR A 482 -23.18 2.97 25.69
N ASP A 483 -22.54 2.50 26.77
CA ASP A 483 -21.29 3.05 27.29
C ASP A 483 -20.08 2.13 27.01
N LEU A 484 -20.35 0.84 26.74
CA LEU A 484 -19.33 -0.16 26.46
C LEU A 484 -19.57 -0.84 25.11
N LEU A 485 -18.64 -0.66 24.20
CA LEU A 485 -18.65 -1.33 22.89
C LEU A 485 -17.61 -2.44 22.85
N ILE A 486 -18.04 -3.68 22.65
CA ILE A 486 -17.14 -4.83 22.44
C ILE A 486 -17.05 -5.07 20.93
N ALA A 487 -15.84 -5.01 20.38
CA ALA A 487 -15.63 -5.02 18.95
C ALA A 487 -14.61 -6.06 18.50
N THR A 488 -14.89 -6.75 17.41
CA THR A 488 -13.85 -7.52 16.71
C THR A 488 -13.09 -6.64 15.72
N ASP A 489 -11.89 -7.06 15.29
CA ASP A 489 -11.00 -6.30 14.40
C ASP A 489 -11.64 -5.84 13.07
N LEU A 490 -12.75 -6.42 12.66
CA LEU A 490 -13.52 -5.95 11.50
C LEU A 490 -14.03 -4.50 11.63
N LEU A 491 -14.05 -3.96 12.87
CA LEU A 491 -14.35 -2.55 13.13
C LEU A 491 -13.10 -1.65 13.15
N SER A 492 -11.90 -2.22 13.07
CA SER A 492 -10.67 -1.43 13.08
C SER A 492 -10.49 -0.59 11.81
N GLU A 493 -11.36 -0.72 10.80
CA GLU A 493 -11.25 -0.01 9.52
C GLU A 493 -12.40 0.99 9.33
N GLY A 494 -12.03 2.25 9.10
CA GLY A 494 -12.88 3.31 8.54
C GLY A 494 -13.92 3.98 9.45
N LEU A 495 -14.34 3.40 10.58
CA LEU A 495 -15.42 3.93 11.39
C LEU A 495 -15.00 5.07 12.33
N ASN A 496 -15.89 6.02 12.57
CA ASN A 496 -15.73 7.10 13.54
C ASN A 496 -16.39 6.69 14.87
N LEU A 497 -15.61 6.69 15.95
CA LEU A 497 -16.05 6.32 17.30
C LEU A 497 -15.51 7.32 18.34
N GLN A 498 -15.33 8.56 17.95
CA GLN A 498 -14.69 9.60 18.76
C GLN A 498 -15.54 10.11 19.93
N ASP A 499 -16.74 9.57 20.12
CA ASP A 499 -17.54 9.74 21.34
C ASP A 499 -16.93 8.94 22.53
N ALA A 500 -16.05 7.96 22.24
CA ALA A 500 -15.36 7.19 23.26
C ALA A 500 -14.04 7.87 23.67
N GLU A 501 -13.70 7.74 24.95
CA GLU A 501 -12.49 8.27 25.54
C GLU A 501 -11.44 7.20 25.86
N ARG A 502 -11.82 5.90 25.78
CA ARG A 502 -10.91 4.79 26.10
C ARG A 502 -10.98 3.67 25.11
N VAL A 503 -9.79 3.15 24.76
CA VAL A 503 -9.60 1.90 24.02
C VAL A 503 -8.92 0.86 24.91
N VAL A 504 -9.52 -0.32 24.99
CA VAL A 504 -8.95 -1.48 25.65
C VAL A 504 -8.57 -2.51 24.57
N HIS A 505 -7.30 -2.82 24.43
CA HIS A 505 -6.83 -3.94 23.63
C HIS A 505 -6.89 -5.21 24.49
N TYR A 506 -8.04 -5.88 24.47
CA TYR A 506 -8.21 -7.14 25.21
C TYR A 506 -7.32 -8.24 24.65
N ASP A 507 -7.08 -8.23 23.34
CA ASP A 507 -6.10 -9.08 22.66
C ASP A 507 -5.09 -8.22 21.90
N VAL A 508 -3.81 -8.59 21.95
CA VAL A 508 -2.76 -7.95 21.17
C VAL A 508 -2.83 -8.46 19.73
N PRO A 509 -3.04 -7.58 18.74
CA PRO A 509 -3.11 -7.99 17.34
C PRO A 509 -1.75 -8.37 16.76
N TRP A 510 -1.75 -9.10 15.64
CA TRP A 510 -0.54 -9.52 14.92
C TRP A 510 0.36 -8.37 14.45
N SER A 511 -0.24 -7.24 14.14
CA SER A 511 0.43 -6.11 13.52
C SER A 511 0.33 -4.87 14.43
N PRO A 512 1.45 -4.20 14.73
CA PRO A 512 1.44 -2.91 15.41
C PRO A 512 0.56 -1.87 14.71
N ALA A 513 0.46 -1.95 13.38
CA ALA A 513 -0.41 -1.08 12.60
C ALA A 513 -1.89 -1.21 13.00
N ARG A 514 -2.35 -2.39 13.41
CA ARG A 514 -3.73 -2.60 13.91
C ARG A 514 -3.97 -1.91 15.25
N LEU A 515 -2.96 -1.88 16.14
CA LEU A 515 -3.07 -1.09 17.38
C LEU A 515 -3.31 0.39 17.06
N ALA A 516 -2.49 0.96 16.18
CA ALA A 516 -2.66 2.33 15.73
C ALA A 516 -4.02 2.57 15.04
N GLN A 517 -4.51 1.62 14.25
CA GLN A 517 -5.83 1.69 13.63
C GLN A 517 -6.96 1.65 14.66
N ARG A 518 -6.89 0.79 15.68
CA ARG A 518 -7.88 0.71 16.77
C ARG A 518 -7.95 2.02 17.56
N VAL A 519 -6.81 2.56 17.99
CA VAL A 519 -6.74 3.85 18.68
C VAL A 519 -7.23 4.99 17.77
N GLY A 520 -6.84 4.96 16.51
CA GLY A 520 -7.27 5.94 15.51
C GLY A 520 -8.79 6.01 15.25
N ARG A 521 -9.60 5.14 15.88
CA ARG A 521 -11.08 5.25 15.85
C ARG A 521 -11.60 6.36 16.75
N ILE A 522 -10.91 6.61 17.85
CA ILE A 522 -11.27 7.65 18.82
C ILE A 522 -10.34 8.86 18.75
N ASP A 523 -9.10 8.65 18.34
CA ASP A 523 -8.06 9.64 18.21
C ASP A 523 -8.13 10.34 16.84
N ARG A 524 -8.99 11.35 16.75
CA ARG A 524 -9.25 12.12 15.51
C ARG A 524 -9.42 13.59 15.78
N LEU A 525 -9.22 14.39 14.74
CA LEU A 525 -9.63 15.80 14.73
C LEU A 525 -11.12 15.93 15.04
N GLY A 526 -11.46 16.86 15.92
CA GLY A 526 -12.84 17.07 16.34
C GLY A 526 -13.35 16.07 17.37
N SER A 527 -12.47 15.35 18.08
CA SER A 527 -12.85 14.59 19.26
C SER A 527 -13.45 15.51 20.32
N LEU A 528 -14.49 15.03 21.00
CA LEU A 528 -15.13 15.73 22.11
C LEU A 528 -14.27 15.71 23.39
N HIS A 529 -13.25 14.86 23.43
CA HIS A 529 -12.40 14.62 24.59
C HIS A 529 -11.04 15.29 24.41
N GLU A 530 -10.55 15.97 25.47
CA GLU A 530 -9.20 16.54 25.50
C GLU A 530 -8.12 15.45 25.65
N GLY A 531 -8.47 14.31 26.26
CA GLY A 531 -7.60 13.16 26.45
C GLY A 531 -8.28 11.85 26.14
N ILE A 532 -7.50 10.89 25.66
CA ILE A 532 -7.92 9.52 25.43
C ILE A 532 -6.95 8.55 26.11
N ALA A 533 -7.51 7.46 26.65
CA ALA A 533 -6.72 6.44 27.33
C ALA A 533 -6.63 5.15 26.51
N THR A 534 -5.46 4.54 26.53
CA THR A 534 -5.20 3.23 25.91
C THR A 534 -4.74 2.24 26.95
N VAL A 535 -5.41 1.10 27.04
CA VAL A 535 -5.04 -0.01 27.94
C VAL A 535 -4.80 -1.27 27.15
N THR A 536 -3.69 -1.95 27.38
CA THR A 536 -3.34 -3.19 26.67
C THR A 536 -3.25 -4.35 27.64
N PHE A 537 -4.01 -5.41 27.41
CA PHE A 537 -3.90 -6.67 28.13
C PHE A 537 -2.80 -7.54 27.51
N LEU A 538 -1.80 -7.88 28.29
CA LEU A 538 -0.72 -8.79 27.91
C LEU A 538 -0.97 -10.19 28.49
N PRO A 539 -0.61 -11.27 27.78
CA PRO A 539 -0.68 -12.61 28.31
C PRO A 539 0.31 -12.80 29.47
N PRO A 540 0.07 -13.73 30.41
CA PRO A 540 1.03 -14.08 31.44
C PRO A 540 2.29 -14.70 30.83
N GLU A 541 3.41 -14.67 31.59
CA GLU A 541 4.75 -14.99 31.07
C GLU A 541 4.84 -16.38 30.40
N PRO A 542 4.29 -17.48 30.97
CA PRO A 542 4.37 -18.80 30.32
C PRO A 542 3.72 -18.83 28.94
N LEU A 543 2.60 -18.11 28.77
CA LEU A 543 1.88 -18.02 27.51
C LEU A 543 2.59 -17.06 26.52
N ALA A 544 3.17 -15.97 27.03
CA ALA A 544 3.94 -15.03 26.21
C ALA A 544 5.19 -15.69 25.61
N ALA A 545 5.91 -16.47 26.40
CA ALA A 545 7.09 -17.23 25.96
C ALA A 545 6.74 -18.28 24.92
N ALA A 546 5.64 -19.04 25.12
CA ALA A 546 5.18 -20.04 24.17
C ALA A 546 4.72 -19.41 22.82
N LEU A 547 4.01 -18.28 22.86
CA LEU A 547 3.62 -17.53 21.68
C LEU A 547 4.84 -17.06 20.88
N ALA A 548 5.86 -16.52 21.54
CA ALA A 548 7.08 -16.05 20.90
C ALA A 548 7.88 -17.18 20.23
N LEU A 549 7.87 -18.39 20.82
CA LEU A 549 8.49 -19.58 20.24
C LEU A 549 7.77 -20.04 18.97
N GLU A 550 6.46 -20.22 19.05
CA GLU A 550 5.66 -20.70 17.92
C GLU A 550 5.60 -19.67 16.79
N GLU A 551 5.64 -18.37 17.09
CA GLU A 551 5.78 -17.31 16.07
C GLU A 551 7.09 -17.40 15.30
N ARG A 552 8.20 -17.69 15.96
CA ARG A 552 9.51 -17.92 15.31
C ARG A 552 9.48 -19.16 14.42
N LEU A 553 8.90 -20.25 14.89
CA LEU A 553 8.74 -21.49 14.10
C LEU A 553 7.81 -21.29 12.91
N ALA A 554 6.69 -20.62 13.10
CA ALA A 554 5.77 -20.26 12.04
C ALA A 554 6.40 -19.32 10.99
N ALA A 555 7.28 -18.41 11.41
CA ALA A 555 8.04 -17.56 10.49
C ALA A 555 9.03 -18.37 9.63
N LYS A 556 9.71 -19.37 10.23
CA LYS A 556 10.59 -20.28 9.46
C LYS A 556 9.82 -21.09 8.42
N ILE A 557 8.65 -21.64 8.78
CA ILE A 557 7.80 -22.39 7.85
C ILE A 557 7.31 -21.48 6.71
N ARG A 558 6.88 -20.26 7.02
CA ARG A 558 6.51 -19.26 6.01
C ARG A 558 7.67 -18.92 5.09
N ALA A 559 8.88 -18.80 5.62
CA ALA A 559 10.09 -18.56 4.83
C ALA A 559 10.44 -19.76 3.94
N GLN A 560 10.30 -21.01 4.41
CA GLN A 560 10.51 -22.22 3.62
C GLN A 560 9.49 -22.38 2.50
N VAL A 561 8.21 -22.11 2.77
CA VAL A 561 7.14 -22.11 1.74
C VAL A 561 7.35 -20.97 0.73
N ALA A 562 7.88 -19.83 1.19
CA ALA A 562 8.26 -18.70 0.33
C ALA A 562 9.60 -18.89 -0.39
N ALA A 563 10.49 -19.76 0.10
CA ALA A 563 11.80 -20.03 -0.53
C ALA A 563 11.71 -20.83 -1.84
N GLY A 564 10.52 -21.38 -2.16
CA GLY A 564 10.18 -21.72 -3.55
C GLY A 564 9.96 -20.49 -4.45
N SER A 565 9.94 -19.29 -3.88
CA SER A 565 9.89 -17.98 -4.54
C SER A 565 10.81 -17.03 -3.76
N ALA A 566 11.96 -16.72 -4.34
CA ALA A 566 13.09 -15.88 -3.92
C ALA A 566 13.00 -15.11 -2.58
N GLN A 567 14.07 -15.20 -1.80
CA GLN A 567 14.32 -14.46 -0.55
C GLN A 567 14.13 -12.95 -0.74
N ILE A 568 13.21 -12.37 0.02
CA ILE A 568 13.12 -10.93 0.21
C ILE A 568 13.23 -10.67 1.70
N GLU A 569 14.33 -10.04 2.10
CA GLU A 569 14.55 -9.53 3.44
C GLU A 569 13.43 -8.58 3.87
N THR A 570 12.98 -8.77 5.07
CA THR A 570 11.94 -7.97 5.73
C THR A 570 12.42 -6.53 5.92
N ALA A 571 11.98 -5.63 5.07
CA ALA A 571 12.06 -4.18 5.32
C ALA A 571 11.02 -3.80 6.41
N ARG A 572 11.22 -4.29 7.64
CA ARG A 572 10.54 -3.75 8.83
C ARG A 572 11.13 -2.37 9.10
N GLY A 573 10.37 -1.33 8.86
CA GLY A 573 10.72 0.05 9.17
C GLY A 573 10.88 1.00 7.98
N ALA A 574 10.86 0.53 6.73
CA ALA A 574 11.26 1.37 5.59
C ALA A 574 10.27 2.48 5.20
N LEU A 575 9.02 2.48 5.66
CA LEU A 575 8.03 3.47 5.23
C LEU A 575 7.18 4.09 6.36
N GLY A 576 7.34 3.69 7.63
CA GLY A 576 6.53 4.22 8.74
C GLY A 576 6.97 5.60 9.26
N GLU A 577 8.26 5.91 9.22
CA GLU A 577 8.89 7.20 9.59
C GLU A 577 10.20 7.38 8.81
N SER A 578 10.26 6.91 7.57
CA SER A 578 11.48 6.91 6.80
C SER A 578 11.79 8.32 6.27
N PRO A 579 13.03 8.81 6.45
CA PRO A 579 13.52 10.02 5.79
C PRO A 579 13.30 10.03 4.27
N ALA A 580 13.13 8.82 3.68
CA ALA A 580 12.87 8.63 2.27
C ALA A 580 11.47 9.10 1.82
N LEU A 581 10.47 9.23 2.70
CA LEU A 581 9.16 9.79 2.36
C LEU A 581 9.07 11.29 2.69
N ASP A 582 9.83 11.74 3.68
CA ASP A 582 9.83 13.14 4.15
C ASP A 582 10.45 14.14 3.13
N TRP A 583 11.30 13.65 2.21
CA TRP A 583 12.00 14.54 1.29
C TRP A 583 11.07 15.29 0.33
N CYS A 584 10.01 14.64 -0.12
CA CYS A 584 9.01 15.30 -0.97
C CYS A 584 8.24 16.41 -0.25
N ASP A 585 7.92 16.22 1.04
CA ASP A 585 7.24 17.25 1.85
C ASP A 585 8.16 18.43 2.13
N ARG A 586 9.45 18.16 2.36
CA ARG A 586 10.48 19.22 2.51
C ARG A 586 10.68 19.99 1.22
N LEU A 587 10.69 19.34 0.07
CA LEU A 587 10.75 20.02 -1.22
C LEU A 587 9.51 20.89 -1.47
N SER A 588 8.31 20.41 -1.09
CA SER A 588 7.08 21.20 -1.20
C SER A 588 7.17 22.47 -0.38
N GLU A 589 7.81 22.41 0.80
CA GLU A 589 8.07 23.57 1.64
C GLU A 589 9.07 24.55 0.99
N LEU A 590 10.17 24.02 0.44
CA LEU A 590 11.16 24.85 -0.28
C LEU A 590 10.54 25.53 -1.50
N ALA A 591 9.73 24.82 -2.27
CA ALA A 591 9.05 25.38 -3.44
C ALA A 591 8.12 26.56 -3.09
N ARG A 592 7.44 26.50 -1.93
CA ARG A 592 6.56 27.57 -1.45
C ARG A 592 7.30 28.76 -0.87
N ARG A 593 8.43 28.53 -0.18
CA ARG A 593 9.23 29.60 0.45
C ARG A 593 9.93 30.52 -0.55
N ALA A 594 10.19 30.02 -1.74
CA ALA A 594 11.13 30.64 -2.64
C ALA A 594 10.54 31.70 -3.57
N GLY A 595 9.24 31.88 -3.65
CA GLY A 595 8.61 32.77 -4.63
C GLY A 595 8.86 32.31 -6.07
N ASP A 596 9.29 33.24 -6.95
CA ASP A 596 9.52 32.97 -8.36
C ASP A 596 10.68 31.99 -8.58
N ALA A 597 10.48 31.04 -9.50
CA ALA A 597 11.48 30.06 -9.86
C ALA A 597 12.40 30.60 -10.97
N ALA A 598 13.68 30.27 -10.89
CA ALA A 598 14.64 30.58 -11.94
C ALA A 598 14.27 29.89 -13.28
N PRO A 599 14.74 30.36 -14.43
CA PRO A 599 14.55 29.69 -15.71
C PRO A 599 15.19 28.28 -15.74
N ILE A 600 14.77 27.46 -16.69
CA ILE A 600 15.36 26.13 -16.90
C ILE A 600 16.84 26.28 -17.28
N GLY A 601 17.70 25.45 -16.71
CA GLY A 601 19.13 25.48 -16.91
C GLY A 601 19.88 26.48 -16.00
N ALA A 602 19.17 27.20 -15.14
CA ALA A 602 19.80 28.13 -14.21
C ALA A 602 20.63 27.42 -13.12
N TRP A 603 21.68 28.10 -12.66
CA TRP A 603 22.56 27.58 -11.63
C TRP A 603 22.94 28.69 -10.61
N ALA A 604 23.38 28.26 -9.44
CA ALA A 604 23.89 29.15 -8.39
C ALA A 604 25.05 28.51 -7.65
N VAL A 605 25.90 29.37 -7.06
CA VAL A 605 26.98 28.95 -6.17
C VAL A 605 26.79 29.58 -4.79
N VAL A 606 26.88 28.75 -3.75
CA VAL A 606 26.76 29.18 -2.35
C VAL A 606 27.93 28.68 -1.52
N ARG A 607 28.22 29.38 -0.42
CA ARG A 607 29.20 28.95 0.58
C ARG A 607 28.61 27.87 1.47
N GLY A 608 29.41 26.89 1.84
CA GLY A 608 29.02 25.80 2.74
C GLY A 608 30.19 25.14 3.43
N ASP A 609 29.93 24.02 4.09
CA ASP A 609 30.90 23.24 4.87
C ASP A 609 31.65 22.19 4.05
N ARG A 610 31.26 22.00 2.78
CA ARG A 610 31.77 20.93 1.91
C ARG A 610 31.75 21.33 0.44
N ASP A 611 32.55 20.60 -0.37
CA ASP A 611 32.49 20.70 -1.84
C ASP A 611 31.45 19.69 -2.36
N ALA A 612 30.31 20.23 -2.79
CA ALA A 612 29.20 19.42 -3.29
C ALA A 612 28.42 20.16 -4.39
N ALA A 613 27.79 19.39 -5.28
CA ALA A 613 26.87 19.95 -6.26
C ALA A 613 25.59 19.12 -6.34
N VAL A 614 24.48 19.80 -6.55
CA VAL A 614 23.17 19.21 -6.81
C VAL A 614 22.77 19.54 -8.24
N LEU A 615 22.60 18.53 -9.07
CA LEU A 615 22.18 18.67 -10.46
C LEU A 615 20.77 18.06 -10.59
N ILE A 616 19.82 18.84 -11.07
CA ILE A 616 18.46 18.40 -11.35
C ILE A 616 18.35 18.16 -12.85
N ILE A 617 18.14 16.90 -13.21
CA ILE A 617 18.24 16.45 -14.60
C ILE A 617 16.93 15.81 -15.02
N ARG A 618 16.43 16.22 -16.19
CA ARG A 618 15.32 15.55 -16.87
C ARG A 618 15.85 14.34 -17.63
N LEU A 619 15.21 13.20 -17.45
CA LEU A 619 15.48 11.94 -18.14
C LEU A 619 14.17 11.43 -18.73
N GLY A 620 13.90 11.79 -19.98
CA GLY A 620 12.60 11.59 -20.60
C GLY A 620 11.49 12.35 -19.86
N GLY A 621 10.42 11.67 -19.53
CA GLY A 621 9.32 12.26 -18.76
C GLY A 621 9.57 12.42 -17.25
N LEU A 622 10.70 11.98 -16.71
CA LEU A 622 11.01 12.03 -15.28
C LEU A 622 12.16 12.97 -14.98
N VAL A 623 12.16 13.57 -13.79
CA VAL A 623 13.23 14.43 -13.30
C VAL A 623 13.88 13.75 -12.11
N ASP A 624 15.23 13.66 -12.10
CA ASP A 624 15.98 13.09 -10.99
C ASP A 624 16.98 14.09 -10.41
N ALA A 625 17.37 13.88 -9.14
CA ALA A 625 18.38 14.66 -8.45
C ALA A 625 19.68 13.88 -8.32
N ILE A 626 20.74 14.42 -8.90
CA ILE A 626 22.08 13.85 -8.79
C ILE A 626 22.91 14.74 -7.86
N VAL A 627 23.45 14.13 -6.81
CA VAL A 627 24.39 14.76 -5.90
C VAL A 627 25.80 14.34 -6.29
N VAL A 628 26.69 15.29 -6.48
CA VAL A 628 28.13 15.08 -6.72
C VAL A 628 28.88 15.56 -5.50
N GLU A 629 29.60 14.67 -4.84
CA GLU A 629 30.39 14.94 -3.64
C GLU A 629 31.67 14.08 -3.68
N GLY A 630 32.83 14.72 -3.44
CA GLY A 630 34.11 14.00 -3.48
C GLY A 630 34.42 13.33 -4.82
N GLY A 631 33.93 13.88 -5.94
CA GLY A 631 34.15 13.31 -7.28
C GLY A 631 33.25 12.09 -7.58
N ILE A 632 32.25 11.79 -6.75
CA ILE A 632 31.32 10.69 -6.94
C ILE A 632 29.91 11.22 -7.17
N ALA A 633 29.24 10.77 -8.23
CA ALA A 633 27.85 11.07 -8.51
C ALA A 633 26.92 9.99 -7.93
N ARG A 634 25.86 10.41 -7.26
CA ARG A 634 24.80 9.53 -6.72
C ARG A 634 23.43 10.13 -7.01
N ALA A 635 22.49 9.30 -7.39
CA ALA A 635 21.07 9.69 -7.43
C ALA A 635 20.51 9.59 -6.01
N ASP A 636 20.51 10.70 -5.29
CA ASP A 636 20.08 10.78 -3.89
C ASP A 636 19.19 12.02 -3.69
N PRO A 637 17.87 11.92 -3.90
CA PRO A 637 16.95 13.04 -3.74
C PRO A 637 16.81 13.49 -2.28
N VAL A 638 17.09 12.62 -1.30
CA VAL A 638 17.07 12.98 0.12
C VAL A 638 18.25 13.91 0.46
N ALA A 639 19.46 13.53 0.03
CA ALA A 639 20.64 14.39 0.18
C ALA A 639 20.49 15.68 -0.61
N ALA A 640 20.00 15.60 -1.86
CA ALA A 640 19.73 16.78 -2.69
C ALA A 640 18.80 17.77 -1.99
N THR A 641 17.71 17.28 -1.38
CA THR A 641 16.76 18.14 -0.64
C THR A 641 17.43 18.88 0.53
N ARG A 642 18.32 18.20 1.26
CA ARG A 642 19.09 18.85 2.35
C ARG A 642 20.01 19.91 1.82
N LEU A 643 20.73 19.64 0.73
CA LEU A 643 21.65 20.58 0.10
C LEU A 643 20.91 21.79 -0.51
N LEU A 644 19.76 21.58 -1.15
CA LEU A 644 18.91 22.66 -1.66
C LEU A 644 18.41 23.58 -0.55
N ALA A 645 18.23 23.08 0.66
CA ALA A 645 17.85 23.92 1.81
C ALA A 645 18.93 24.95 2.18
N HIS A 646 20.21 24.66 1.92
CA HIS A 646 21.31 25.64 2.12
C HIS A 646 21.15 26.89 1.28
N ALA A 647 20.51 26.82 0.11
CA ALA A 647 20.27 28.00 -0.74
C ALA A 647 19.46 29.12 -0.05
N PHE A 648 18.77 28.81 1.06
CA PHE A 648 17.96 29.79 1.82
C PHE A 648 18.72 30.49 2.94
N THR A 649 19.84 29.92 3.38
CA THR A 649 20.58 30.38 4.54
C THR A 649 22.06 30.74 4.22
N ALA A 650 22.60 30.18 3.14
CA ALA A 650 24.01 30.40 2.77
C ALA A 650 24.22 31.69 2.01
N GLU A 651 25.43 32.27 2.17
CA GLU A 651 25.87 33.42 1.40
C GLU A 651 26.23 33.02 -0.04
N PRO A 652 25.92 33.87 -1.03
CA PRO A 652 26.40 33.65 -2.39
C PRO A 652 27.95 33.59 -2.43
N ALA A 653 28.47 32.68 -3.23
CA ALA A 653 29.91 32.56 -3.48
C ALA A 653 30.24 33.01 -4.91
N ALA A 654 31.45 33.58 -5.11
CA ALA A 654 31.91 33.93 -6.45
C ALA A 654 32.05 32.64 -7.31
N HIS A 655 31.54 32.70 -8.53
CA HIS A 655 31.62 31.58 -9.46
C HIS A 655 33.07 31.33 -9.92
N THR A 656 33.56 30.12 -9.71
CA THR A 656 34.74 29.60 -10.40
C THR A 656 34.27 28.59 -11.44
N ALA A 657 34.35 28.97 -12.74
CA ALA A 657 33.85 28.22 -13.89
C ALA A 657 34.19 26.71 -13.91
N PRO A 658 35.29 26.19 -13.37
CA PRO A 658 35.62 24.78 -13.42
C PRO A 658 34.71 23.90 -12.58
N THR A 659 34.07 24.40 -11.50
CA THR A 659 33.40 23.54 -10.52
C THR A 659 32.09 22.97 -11.04
N LEU A 660 31.25 23.75 -11.71
CA LEU A 660 30.01 23.27 -12.32
C LEU A 660 30.34 22.33 -13.49
N GLY A 661 31.32 22.67 -14.33
CA GLY A 661 31.75 21.81 -15.45
C GLY A 661 32.23 20.44 -14.98
N ARG A 662 33.02 20.37 -13.91
CA ARG A 662 33.48 19.12 -13.31
C ARG A 662 32.31 18.32 -12.72
N ALA A 663 31.38 18.95 -12.03
CA ALA A 663 30.19 18.29 -11.51
C ALA A 663 29.35 17.66 -12.64
N VAL A 664 29.16 18.39 -13.75
CA VAL A 664 28.45 17.89 -14.95
C VAL A 664 29.19 16.69 -15.57
N GLU A 665 30.51 16.73 -15.69
CA GLU A 665 31.31 15.62 -16.23
C GLU A 665 31.16 14.35 -15.37
N VAL A 666 31.22 14.50 -14.03
CA VAL A 666 31.04 13.37 -13.10
C VAL A 666 29.62 12.83 -13.18
N ALA A 667 28.60 13.70 -13.23
CA ALA A 667 27.20 13.31 -13.34
C ALA A 667 26.87 12.61 -14.67
N ALA A 668 27.52 13.02 -15.78
CA ALA A 668 27.29 12.43 -17.10
C ALA A 668 27.55 10.92 -17.13
N SER A 669 28.48 10.40 -16.35
CA SER A 669 28.74 8.97 -16.24
C SER A 669 27.55 8.22 -15.65
N LEU A 670 26.94 8.74 -14.58
CA LEU A 670 25.75 8.17 -13.95
C LEU A 670 24.52 8.28 -14.87
N VAL A 671 24.34 9.42 -15.55
CA VAL A 671 23.26 9.61 -16.53
C VAL A 671 23.38 8.57 -17.66
N ARG A 672 24.57 8.37 -18.20
CA ARG A 672 24.80 7.33 -19.24
C ARG A 672 24.42 5.92 -18.74
N GLN A 673 24.80 5.60 -17.51
CA GLN A 673 24.41 4.33 -16.88
C GLN A 673 22.88 4.21 -16.73
N ARG A 674 22.18 5.30 -16.35
CA ARG A 674 20.72 5.32 -16.25
C ARG A 674 20.05 5.14 -17.61
N LEU A 675 20.53 5.84 -18.63
CA LEU A 675 20.02 5.70 -20.01
C LEU A 675 20.19 4.26 -20.52
N ALA A 676 21.37 3.67 -20.31
CA ALA A 676 21.61 2.27 -20.65
C ALA A 676 20.66 1.33 -19.90
N ALA A 677 20.38 1.57 -18.61
CA ALA A 677 19.47 0.77 -17.84
C ALA A 677 18.02 0.89 -18.35
N VAL A 678 17.56 2.09 -18.76
CA VAL A 678 16.25 2.30 -19.39
C VAL A 678 16.16 1.56 -20.72
N GLN A 679 17.19 1.66 -21.55
CA GLN A 679 17.26 0.96 -22.83
C GLN A 679 17.27 -0.56 -22.63
N ASP A 680 18.08 -1.07 -21.71
CA ASP A 680 18.10 -2.48 -21.33
C ASP A 680 16.75 -2.95 -20.77
N ALA A 681 16.06 -2.15 -19.98
CA ALA A 681 14.73 -2.47 -19.48
C ALA A 681 13.72 -2.64 -20.62
N ARG A 682 13.77 -1.78 -21.64
CA ARG A 682 12.91 -1.88 -22.82
C ARG A 682 13.24 -3.09 -23.71
N TRP A 683 14.52 -3.45 -23.86
CA TRP A 683 14.96 -4.48 -24.81
C TRP A 683 15.33 -5.81 -24.15
N ARG A 684 15.99 -5.83 -22.99
CA ARG A 684 16.35 -7.06 -22.27
C ARG A 684 15.25 -7.58 -21.37
N ALA A 685 14.22 -6.78 -21.05
CA ALA A 685 13.00 -7.31 -20.47
C ALA A 685 12.37 -8.37 -21.36
N THR A 686 12.61 -8.30 -22.69
CA THR A 686 12.23 -9.35 -23.64
C THR A 686 12.80 -10.72 -23.28
N ASP A 687 13.97 -10.79 -22.64
CA ASP A 687 14.57 -12.07 -22.23
C ASP A 687 13.99 -12.64 -20.94
N ARG A 688 13.37 -11.79 -20.09
CA ARG A 688 12.88 -12.20 -18.75
C ARG A 688 11.39 -11.98 -18.57
N ASP A 689 10.76 -11.12 -19.38
CA ASP A 689 9.30 -10.98 -19.39
C ASP A 689 8.68 -12.17 -20.14
N ARG A 690 7.83 -12.92 -19.44
CA ARG A 690 7.11 -14.09 -19.95
C ARG A 690 6.43 -13.84 -21.31
N PHE A 691 5.84 -12.66 -21.50
CA PHE A 691 5.07 -12.33 -22.70
C PHE A 691 5.94 -11.72 -23.80
N ALA A 692 6.76 -10.73 -23.49
CA ALA A 692 7.61 -10.05 -24.46
C ALA A 692 8.62 -11.02 -25.09
N ARG A 693 9.25 -11.90 -24.31
CA ARG A 693 10.14 -12.95 -24.80
C ARG A 693 9.50 -13.85 -25.87
N ARG A 694 8.23 -14.18 -25.68
CA ARG A 694 7.50 -15.05 -26.62
C ARG A 694 6.95 -14.28 -27.82
N LEU A 695 6.43 -13.08 -27.58
CA LEU A 695 5.62 -12.34 -28.56
C LEU A 695 6.48 -11.46 -29.48
N ILE A 696 7.52 -10.78 -29.00
CA ILE A 696 8.31 -9.88 -29.84
C ILE A 696 8.98 -10.62 -31.02
N PRO A 697 9.67 -11.77 -30.83
CA PRO A 697 10.21 -12.51 -31.97
C PRO A 697 9.14 -12.95 -32.95
N TRP A 698 7.96 -13.32 -32.45
CA TRP A 698 6.83 -13.74 -33.29
C TRP A 698 6.26 -12.55 -34.10
N VAL A 699 6.07 -11.37 -33.45
CA VAL A 699 5.60 -10.13 -34.12
C VAL A 699 6.63 -9.67 -35.17
N LEU A 700 7.91 -9.68 -34.85
CA LEU A 700 8.98 -9.35 -35.81
C LEU A 700 9.00 -10.31 -37.01
N SER A 701 8.78 -11.61 -36.77
CA SER A 701 8.66 -12.59 -37.87
C SER A 701 7.44 -12.32 -38.76
N ALA A 702 6.31 -11.93 -38.17
CA ALA A 702 5.12 -11.51 -38.90
C ALA A 702 5.39 -10.21 -39.70
N GLY A 703 6.10 -9.25 -39.11
CA GLY A 703 6.53 -8.01 -39.78
C GLY A 703 7.38 -8.25 -41.02
N ARG A 704 8.36 -9.15 -40.92
CA ARG A 704 9.16 -9.55 -42.10
C ARG A 704 8.30 -10.14 -43.21
N ARG A 705 7.27 -10.93 -42.88
CA ARG A 705 6.35 -11.49 -43.88
C ARG A 705 5.46 -10.41 -44.51
N ALA A 706 4.95 -9.47 -43.69
CA ALA A 706 4.16 -8.34 -44.18
C ALA A 706 4.97 -7.41 -45.09
N ALA A 707 6.22 -7.09 -44.69
CA ALA A 707 7.14 -6.28 -45.49
C ALA A 707 7.41 -6.89 -46.87
N ARG A 708 7.65 -8.22 -46.94
CA ARG A 708 7.82 -8.94 -48.21
C ARG A 708 6.58 -8.88 -49.13
N ARG A 709 5.38 -8.71 -48.56
CA ARG A 709 4.12 -8.60 -49.30
C ARG A 709 3.74 -7.17 -49.60
N GLY A 710 4.46 -6.18 -49.11
CA GLY A 710 4.12 -4.77 -49.22
C GLY A 710 2.86 -4.36 -48.44
N ASP A 711 2.51 -5.11 -47.36
CA ASP A 711 1.30 -4.89 -46.57
C ASP A 711 1.56 -3.79 -45.51
N ALA A 712 1.44 -2.52 -45.93
CA ALA A 712 1.70 -1.37 -45.11
C ALA A 712 0.74 -1.25 -43.89
N PRO A 713 -0.57 -1.52 -43.98
CA PRO A 713 -1.46 -1.51 -42.80
C PRO A 713 -1.09 -2.53 -41.77
N GLN A 714 -0.73 -3.75 -42.16
CA GLN A 714 -0.30 -4.79 -41.22
C GLN A 714 1.03 -4.43 -40.58
N LEU A 715 1.96 -3.78 -41.27
CA LEU A 715 3.22 -3.30 -40.72
C LEU A 715 2.99 -2.25 -39.63
N ALA A 716 2.12 -1.27 -39.85
CA ALA A 716 1.77 -0.26 -38.86
C ALA A 716 1.17 -0.88 -37.58
N THR A 717 0.29 -1.87 -37.75
CA THR A 717 -0.28 -2.63 -36.62
C THR A 717 0.79 -3.38 -35.82
N LEU A 718 1.71 -4.04 -36.53
CA LEU A 718 2.79 -4.81 -35.88
C LEU A 718 3.79 -3.90 -35.19
N ASP A 719 4.06 -2.72 -35.74
CA ASP A 719 4.90 -1.70 -35.12
C ASP A 719 4.28 -1.19 -33.80
N ALA A 720 2.98 -0.84 -33.83
CA ALA A 720 2.25 -0.47 -32.61
C ALA A 720 2.26 -1.57 -31.53
N LEU A 721 2.20 -2.85 -31.94
CA LEU A 721 2.29 -3.99 -31.03
C LEU A 721 3.70 -4.11 -30.42
N VAL A 722 4.77 -3.94 -31.21
CA VAL A 722 6.14 -3.95 -30.67
C VAL A 722 6.35 -2.81 -29.69
N SER A 723 5.91 -1.61 -30.04
CA SER A 723 5.96 -0.43 -29.15
C SER A 723 5.28 -0.69 -27.82
N ARG A 724 4.06 -1.26 -27.86
CA ARG A 724 3.29 -1.61 -26.66
C ARG A 724 4.02 -2.64 -25.78
N LEU A 725 4.54 -3.69 -26.38
CA LEU A 725 5.26 -4.74 -25.64
C LEU A 725 6.59 -4.22 -25.06
N ALA A 726 7.29 -3.34 -25.79
CA ALA A 726 8.55 -2.76 -25.35
C ALA A 726 8.40 -1.71 -24.24
N SER A 727 7.28 -0.95 -24.23
CA SER A 727 7.01 0.04 -23.18
C SER A 727 6.58 -0.55 -21.84
N GLY A 728 6.42 -1.89 -21.76
CA GLY A 728 5.90 -2.60 -20.59
C GLY A 728 4.37 -2.48 -20.48
N MET A 729 3.82 -3.20 -19.53
CA MET A 729 2.37 -3.30 -19.32
C MET A 729 2.01 -3.07 -17.86
N THR A 730 0.81 -2.54 -17.61
CA THR A 730 0.18 -2.56 -16.27
C THR A 730 -0.28 -3.99 -15.94
N ALA A 731 -0.60 -4.24 -14.67
CA ALA A 731 -1.13 -5.55 -14.26
C ALA A 731 -2.43 -5.93 -15.01
N GLY A 732 -3.28 -4.96 -15.30
CA GLY A 732 -4.53 -5.18 -16.03
C GLY A 732 -4.29 -5.52 -17.51
N GLU A 733 -3.39 -4.81 -18.18
CA GLU A 733 -3.01 -5.06 -19.57
C GLU A 733 -2.40 -6.47 -19.74
N GLU A 734 -1.54 -6.90 -18.79
CA GLU A 734 -0.99 -8.27 -18.74
C GLU A 734 -2.08 -9.33 -18.61
N LEU A 735 -3.05 -9.14 -17.71
CA LEU A 735 -4.15 -10.08 -17.51
C LEU A 735 -5.02 -10.22 -18.76
N LEU A 736 -5.28 -9.11 -19.49
CA LEU A 736 -6.00 -9.19 -20.77
C LEU A 736 -5.21 -9.93 -21.85
N LEU A 737 -3.87 -9.77 -21.86
CA LEU A 737 -3.02 -10.50 -22.79
C LEU A 737 -2.98 -12.00 -22.44
N GLU A 738 -2.93 -12.33 -21.13
CA GLU A 738 -3.01 -13.71 -20.64
C GLU A 738 -4.30 -14.39 -21.08
N ASP A 739 -5.44 -13.68 -21.02
CA ASP A 739 -6.73 -14.18 -21.50
C ASP A 739 -6.70 -14.51 -23.00
N VAL A 740 -6.01 -13.70 -23.83
CA VAL A 740 -5.83 -13.96 -25.27
C VAL A 740 -4.93 -15.19 -25.50
N LEU A 741 -3.82 -15.27 -24.77
CA LEU A 741 -2.85 -16.36 -24.91
C LEU A 741 -3.31 -17.71 -24.37
N SER A 742 -4.31 -17.72 -23.47
CA SER A 742 -4.88 -18.93 -22.87
C SER A 742 -5.90 -19.65 -23.77
N ARG A 743 -6.29 -19.04 -24.89
CA ARG A 743 -7.19 -19.65 -25.88
C ARG A 743 -6.52 -20.86 -26.52
N ARG A 744 -7.33 -21.88 -26.86
CA ARG A 744 -6.84 -23.12 -27.49
C ARG A 744 -6.50 -22.95 -28.96
N GLU A 745 -6.94 -21.88 -29.60
CA GLU A 745 -6.70 -21.57 -31.00
C GLU A 745 -5.28 -21.01 -31.22
N PRO A 746 -4.68 -21.23 -32.41
CA PRO A 746 -3.39 -20.63 -32.75
C PRO A 746 -3.47 -19.11 -32.74
N LEU A 747 -2.53 -18.46 -32.06
CA LEU A 747 -2.45 -17.01 -31.97
C LEU A 747 -2.27 -16.36 -33.36
N THR A 748 -3.11 -15.38 -33.68
CA THR A 748 -3.02 -14.61 -34.92
C THR A 748 -2.66 -13.14 -34.66
N VAL A 749 -2.18 -12.44 -35.70
CA VAL A 749 -1.93 -10.98 -35.63
C VAL A 749 -3.21 -10.23 -35.27
N ARG A 750 -4.37 -10.71 -35.77
CA ARG A 750 -5.67 -10.11 -35.51
C ARG A 750 -6.06 -10.18 -34.03
N ASP A 751 -5.71 -11.26 -33.34
CA ASP A 751 -6.00 -11.40 -31.90
C ASP A 751 -5.20 -10.39 -31.08
N LEU A 752 -3.92 -10.20 -31.40
CA LEU A 752 -3.08 -9.21 -30.75
C LEU A 752 -3.48 -7.77 -31.12
N ALA A 753 -3.89 -7.52 -32.36
CA ALA A 753 -4.42 -6.23 -32.77
C ALA A 753 -5.70 -5.89 -32.00
N ALA A 754 -6.64 -6.83 -31.91
CA ALA A 754 -7.86 -6.66 -31.13
C ALA A 754 -7.60 -6.47 -29.62
N TRP A 755 -6.57 -7.11 -29.07
CA TRP A 755 -6.11 -6.83 -27.71
C TRP A 755 -5.57 -5.40 -27.59
N HIS A 756 -4.70 -4.96 -28.51
CA HIS A 756 -4.11 -3.63 -28.52
C HIS A 756 -5.15 -2.51 -28.65
N GLU A 757 -6.14 -2.68 -29.54
CA GLU A 757 -7.24 -1.72 -29.75
C GLU A 757 -8.13 -1.52 -28.50
N ARG A 758 -8.18 -2.50 -27.61
CA ARG A 758 -8.92 -2.41 -26.34
C ARG A 758 -8.17 -1.63 -25.26
N LEU A 759 -6.90 -1.32 -25.50
CA LEU A 759 -6.04 -0.63 -24.52
C LEU A 759 -5.97 0.87 -24.83
N PRO A 760 -5.72 1.72 -23.82
CA PRO A 760 -5.51 3.14 -24.05
C PRO A 760 -4.29 3.37 -24.95
N PRO A 761 -4.26 4.46 -25.75
CA PRO A 761 -3.08 4.79 -26.53
C PRO A 761 -1.84 4.94 -25.65
N LEU A 762 -0.67 4.67 -26.20
CA LEU A 762 0.59 4.99 -25.55
C LEU A 762 0.74 6.51 -25.44
N GLY A 763 1.17 7.03 -24.30
CA GLY A 763 1.45 8.45 -24.15
C GLY A 763 2.66 8.89 -24.98
N SER A 764 2.73 10.18 -25.32
CA SER A 764 3.89 10.75 -26.02
C SER A 764 5.20 10.56 -25.25
N ASP A 765 5.14 10.52 -23.93
CA ASP A 765 6.28 10.32 -23.03
C ASP A 765 6.87 8.90 -23.07
N ASP A 766 6.09 7.94 -23.60
CA ASP A 766 6.56 6.57 -23.81
C ASP A 766 7.48 6.44 -25.03
N VAL A 767 7.51 7.45 -25.91
CA VAL A 767 8.21 7.44 -27.20
C VAL A 767 9.42 8.38 -27.20
N GLY A 768 9.34 9.54 -26.54
CA GLY A 768 10.42 10.54 -26.46
C GLY A 768 11.33 10.36 -25.26
N PHE A 769 12.63 10.63 -25.40
CA PHE A 769 13.57 10.60 -24.28
C PHE A 769 14.54 11.78 -24.34
N ASP A 770 14.15 12.89 -23.68
CA ASP A 770 14.98 14.08 -23.61
C ASP A 770 15.90 14.01 -22.37
N VAL A 771 17.12 14.52 -22.54
CA VAL A 771 18.09 14.72 -21.46
C VAL A 771 18.40 16.20 -21.35
N GLU A 772 18.09 16.79 -20.20
CA GLU A 772 18.21 18.23 -20.00
C GLU A 772 18.58 18.57 -18.56
N LEU A 773 19.49 19.54 -18.36
CA LEU A 773 19.74 20.12 -17.05
C LEU A 773 18.65 21.16 -16.73
N ILE A 774 17.90 20.92 -15.65
CA ILE A 774 16.82 21.80 -15.21
C ILE A 774 17.34 22.89 -14.27
N ALA A 775 18.21 22.52 -13.32
CA ALA A 775 18.81 23.44 -12.36
C ALA A 775 20.08 22.84 -11.77
N ALA A 776 21.03 23.70 -11.31
CA ALA A 776 22.19 23.26 -10.57
C ALA A 776 22.48 24.17 -9.38
N LEU A 777 22.80 23.59 -8.22
CA LEU A 777 23.30 24.29 -7.05
C LEU A 777 24.68 23.74 -6.69
N VAL A 778 25.70 24.62 -6.66
CA VAL A 778 27.05 24.26 -6.26
C VAL A 778 27.31 24.82 -4.87
N ILE A 779 27.85 24.02 -3.99
CA ILE A 779 28.25 24.39 -2.62
C ILE A 779 29.76 24.33 -2.57
N GLN A 780 30.39 25.43 -2.18
CA GLN A 780 31.84 25.56 -2.05
C GLN A 780 32.22 25.77 -0.58
N PRO A 781 33.28 25.12 -0.07
CA PRO A 781 33.76 25.38 1.27
C PRO A 781 34.16 26.84 1.41
N ALA A 782 33.92 27.43 2.59
CA ALA A 782 34.43 28.73 2.94
C ALA A 782 35.98 28.69 2.95
N THR A 783 36.62 29.37 2.01
CA THR A 783 38.09 29.54 1.99
C THR A 783 38.56 30.33 3.18
#